data_7234c4519784b5ab4580ec3a7b9afa3b
#
_entry.id   7234c4519784b5ab4580ec3a7b9afa3b
#
_cell.length_a   1.000
_cell.length_b   1.000
_cell.length_c   1.000
_cell.angle_alpha   90.00
_cell.angle_beta   90.00
_cell.angle_gamma   90.00
#
_symmetry.space_group_name_H-M   'P 1'
#
loop_
_entity.id
_entity.type
_entity.pdbx_description
1 polymer ?
#
loop_
_entity_poly.entity_id
_entity_poly.type
_entity_poly.pdbx_seq_one_letter_code
_entity_poly.pdbx_strand_id
1 'polypeptide(L)'
;MRKLCKAISVLLVVLFAIMVPLNVVVRMFDNTIALLIAGNSFWELENEDPNAIRFKSDYASQEERLEAGKELCYEVEAEGAALLLNNGALPLAAGTKVSTLSVNSVDLTYGGTGSGNVDASKAQNLSEALTNSGFDVNPTLWDWYNSEEASELKKAASEGGGGGENATLGGQAPISEIDPANYPANVKESIKTYGDALVITFSRVGGEGYDCSFPGYEGKENAQNYLALNGNERKLLAYAEEVKASTGAKIIVLINTSNALQVDFLKDYDVDACLWVGGLGIAGTEAVTDILAGKVNPSGSLVDTYCYDNLSSPAMHNYLALQYTNFNGQVPDQASSYMVYQEGIYVGYKYYETRYFDAVMNQGNAGDYAEQYGKEVAFTFGYGLSYTNFTYSDMKVEEGKNKYGETCYNVTVTVTNTGDYAGKETVQIYLSAPYTQYDIDNKVEKAAVQLVGFGKTGIIPKGGSETITIQVDERDLASYDAYGAKTYILDAGTHYLTAATDAHNAANNILAMHGKTMADGMDAEGNANLVVGVRENGEFDSTTYSKSINGTEITNQLDHADPNLYYDKNVVTFLSRSDWRGTWRENIELAIIEKMIPELAIDRWTGIGRDFYEYPKEWENMPILDAKNGLTLYDMFNMDEDNDGKNASEDYDDPAWSKLLENLTMEELISVGDCFHWRHPVPSVNAPGSRDENGPQGLTVSLFGGGLVTTDGKKAEATAFTSEDVMTATFNRELMHRVGEMIANDCLDAKVSCLYGPGANTHRTPYGGRNFEYYSEDGFLAGEMAYEEVNALLNNGIDVVFKHFALNDSEQDRLGQAAWLTEQAAREIYLKAFQKALEENNGRGGIMTAYTRWGTTWSGYNQNLMSGILRGEWGNKAMYITDNILTEYCDASAAIVAGGVTCFDAMMSYALDDLKATVGGENPDPVVVNALVEAMHHNLYTIINSAAMNGVGPDTVVVAINPGIVDTALYATIVLGVLGIGGCIVFRKKKR
;
A
#
# COMPACT_ATOMS: atom_id res chain seq x y z
N MET A 1 33.05 -24.42 53.22
CA MET A 1 32.15 -23.26 53.32
C MET A 1 32.76 -21.97 52.73
N ARG A 2 33.80 -21.36 53.29
CA ARG A 2 34.40 -20.07 52.82
C ARG A 2 34.89 -20.05 51.36
N LYS A 3 35.43 -21.16 50.82
CA LYS A 3 35.84 -21.28 49.41
C LYS A 3 34.61 -21.35 48.50
N LEU A 4 33.53 -22.02 48.93
CA LEU A 4 32.26 -22.13 48.21
C LEU A 4 31.58 -20.78 48.14
N CYS A 5 31.44 -20.08 49.29
CA CYS A 5 30.86 -18.73 49.31
C CYS A 5 31.60 -17.75 48.43
N LYS A 6 32.95 -17.84 48.36
CA LYS A 6 33.74 -17.00 47.48
C LYS A 6 33.51 -17.34 45.99
N ALA A 7 33.39 -18.61 45.64
CA ALA A 7 33.09 -19.04 44.27
C ALA A 7 31.68 -18.56 43.86
N ILE A 8 30.69 -18.67 44.74
CA ILE A 8 29.35 -18.15 44.53
C ILE A 8 29.36 -16.61 44.32
N SER A 9 30.09 -15.89 45.19
CA SER A 9 30.20 -14.42 45.07
C SER A 9 30.87 -14.00 43.73
N VAL A 10 31.87 -14.74 43.23
CA VAL A 10 32.49 -14.49 41.94
C VAL A 10 31.51 -14.78 40.80
N LEU A 11 30.73 -15.88 40.90
CA LEU A 11 29.70 -16.18 39.94
C LEU A 11 28.63 -15.07 39.85
N LEU A 12 28.18 -14.57 41.01
CA LEU A 12 27.21 -13.47 41.07
C LEU A 12 27.76 -12.17 40.46
N VAL A 13 29.07 -11.89 40.62
CA VAL A 13 29.70 -10.74 39.94
C VAL A 13 29.78 -10.94 38.42
N VAL A 14 30.02 -12.16 37.95
CA VAL A 14 30.01 -12.49 36.52
C VAL A 14 28.59 -12.33 35.97
N LEU A 15 27.59 -12.86 36.66
CA LEU A 15 26.18 -12.67 36.27
C LEU A 15 25.78 -11.19 36.25
N PHE A 16 26.19 -10.41 37.25
CA PHE A 16 26.00 -8.97 37.27
C PHE A 16 26.61 -8.28 36.03
N ALA A 17 27.85 -8.66 35.67
CA ALA A 17 28.58 -8.10 34.54
C ALA A 17 27.89 -8.46 33.18
N ILE A 18 27.20 -9.60 33.14
CA ILE A 18 26.36 -9.99 31.97
C ILE A 18 25.02 -9.23 31.98
N MET A 19 24.42 -9.08 33.15
CA MET A 19 23.11 -8.41 33.26
C MET A 19 23.16 -6.91 32.98
N VAL A 20 24.30 -6.24 33.17
CA VAL A 20 24.43 -4.81 32.87
C VAL A 20 24.19 -4.50 31.37
N PRO A 21 24.91 -5.11 30.41
CA PRO A 21 24.60 -4.90 29.00
C PRO A 21 23.22 -5.46 28.63
N LEU A 22 22.77 -6.56 29.23
CA LEU A 22 21.44 -7.10 28.99
C LEU A 22 20.35 -6.13 29.40
N ASN A 23 20.48 -5.38 30.50
CA ASN A 23 19.54 -4.33 30.88
C ASN A 23 19.47 -3.18 29.87
N VAL A 24 20.60 -2.87 29.21
CA VAL A 24 20.59 -1.88 28.13
C VAL A 24 19.74 -2.39 26.96
N VAL A 25 19.95 -3.64 26.55
CA VAL A 25 19.18 -4.27 25.48
C VAL A 25 17.69 -4.38 25.86
N VAL A 26 17.38 -4.82 27.07
CA VAL A 26 15.98 -4.91 27.54
C VAL A 26 15.29 -3.54 27.51
N ARG A 27 15.99 -2.46 27.86
CA ARG A 27 15.43 -1.10 27.79
C ARG A 27 15.25 -0.61 26.36
N MET A 28 16.17 -0.96 25.44
CA MET A 28 16.06 -0.57 24.04
C MET A 28 14.88 -1.26 23.34
N PHE A 29 14.50 -2.46 23.80
CA PHE A 29 13.44 -3.28 23.22
C PHE A 29 12.30 -3.55 24.19
N ASP A 30 12.02 -2.62 25.11
CA ASP A 30 11.02 -2.83 26.17
C ASP A 30 9.66 -3.11 25.59
N ASN A 31 9.21 -2.32 24.64
CA ASN A 31 7.93 -2.48 23.96
C ASN A 31 7.83 -3.82 23.22
N THR A 32 8.86 -4.19 22.48
CA THR A 32 8.90 -5.47 21.78
C THR A 32 8.81 -6.65 22.75
N ILE A 33 9.53 -6.58 23.86
CA ILE A 33 9.53 -7.62 24.91
C ILE A 33 8.18 -7.64 25.62
N ALA A 34 7.61 -6.49 25.92
CA ALA A 34 6.27 -6.37 26.52
C ALA A 34 5.21 -6.99 25.62
N LEU A 35 5.22 -6.67 24.32
CA LEU A 35 4.32 -7.23 23.32
C LEU A 35 4.40 -8.77 23.26
N LEU A 36 5.61 -9.31 23.19
CA LEU A 36 5.82 -10.76 23.10
C LEU A 36 5.40 -11.53 24.36
N ILE A 37 5.41 -10.89 25.54
CA ILE A 37 5.08 -11.53 26.83
C ILE A 37 3.63 -11.28 27.23
N ALA A 38 3.14 -10.04 27.07
CA ALA A 38 1.81 -9.65 27.51
C ALA A 38 0.71 -10.04 26.51
N GLY A 39 1.06 -10.24 25.24
CA GLY A 39 0.06 -10.49 24.20
C GLY A 39 -0.92 -9.31 24.09
N ASN A 40 -2.23 -9.56 24.31
CA ASN A 40 -3.27 -8.52 24.24
C ASN A 40 -3.54 -7.82 25.59
N SER A 41 -2.73 -8.04 26.64
CA SER A 41 -3.07 -7.66 28.02
C SER A 41 -2.25 -6.46 28.53
N PHE A 42 -2.33 -5.31 27.84
CA PHE A 42 -1.69 -4.05 28.28
C PHE A 42 -2.57 -3.23 29.24
N TRP A 43 -3.87 -3.55 29.28
CA TRP A 43 -4.83 -2.98 30.24
C TRP A 43 -5.92 -4.02 30.51
N GLU A 44 -6.69 -3.78 31.55
CA GLU A 44 -7.90 -4.52 31.89
C GLU A 44 -9.03 -3.56 32.22
N LEU A 45 -10.26 -4.02 32.05
CA LEU A 45 -11.46 -3.30 32.42
C LEU A 45 -12.01 -3.88 33.72
N GLU A 46 -11.95 -3.10 34.78
CA GLU A 46 -12.72 -3.41 36.00
C GLU A 46 -14.17 -2.94 35.80
N ASN A 47 -15.15 -3.77 36.21
CA ASN A 47 -16.59 -3.53 36.01
C ASN A 47 -16.95 -3.34 34.51
N GLU A 48 -16.43 -4.19 33.65
CA GLU A 48 -16.79 -4.19 32.21
C GLU A 48 -18.31 -4.24 32.04
N ASP A 49 -18.87 -3.37 31.19
CA ASP A 49 -20.29 -3.35 30.88
C ASP A 49 -20.61 -4.19 29.63
N PRO A 50 -21.21 -5.36 29.77
CA PRO A 50 -21.55 -6.21 28.64
C PRO A 50 -22.59 -5.58 27.67
N ASN A 51 -23.27 -4.51 28.08
CA ASN A 51 -24.21 -3.78 27.24
C ASN A 51 -23.53 -2.67 26.43
N ALA A 52 -22.28 -2.32 26.75
CA ALA A 52 -21.47 -1.33 26.06
C ALA A 52 -20.61 -1.93 24.95
N ILE A 53 -20.90 -3.15 24.49
CA ILE A 53 -20.28 -3.74 23.30
C ILE A 53 -20.94 -3.16 22.07
N ARG A 54 -20.24 -2.30 21.37
CA ARG A 54 -20.75 -1.55 20.19
C ARG A 54 -20.45 -2.26 18.87
N PHE A 55 -19.30 -2.89 18.79
CA PHE A 55 -18.81 -3.59 17.60
C PHE A 55 -18.52 -5.03 17.97
N LYS A 56 -19.04 -5.96 17.19
CA LYS A 56 -18.83 -7.40 17.40
C LYS A 56 -18.76 -8.11 16.06
N SER A 57 -18.06 -9.22 16.02
CA SER A 57 -18.05 -10.08 14.84
C SER A 57 -19.47 -10.59 14.53
N ASP A 58 -19.79 -10.66 13.23
CA ASP A 58 -21.05 -11.20 12.70
C ASP A 58 -21.11 -12.72 12.80
N TYR A 59 -19.99 -13.39 13.07
CA TYR A 59 -19.84 -14.83 13.10
C TYR A 59 -19.88 -15.39 14.52
N ALA A 60 -20.46 -16.56 14.67
CA ALA A 60 -20.59 -17.20 15.97
C ALA A 60 -19.30 -17.92 16.42
N SER A 61 -18.38 -18.19 15.52
CA SER A 61 -17.09 -18.84 15.81
C SER A 61 -16.02 -18.46 14.80
N GLN A 62 -14.75 -18.62 15.21
CA GLN A 62 -13.61 -18.47 14.31
C GLN A 62 -13.68 -19.39 13.10
N GLU A 63 -14.15 -20.62 13.28
CA GLU A 63 -14.28 -21.60 12.19
C GLU A 63 -15.29 -21.16 11.13
N GLU A 64 -16.45 -20.64 11.56
CA GLU A 64 -17.48 -20.11 10.63
C GLU A 64 -16.96 -18.88 9.87
N ARG A 65 -16.26 -17.97 10.57
CA ARG A 65 -15.66 -16.79 9.98
C ARG A 65 -14.59 -17.13 8.93
N LEU A 66 -13.68 -18.05 9.27
CA LEU A 66 -12.61 -18.47 8.35
C LEU A 66 -13.15 -19.18 7.09
N GLU A 67 -14.24 -19.94 7.21
CA GLU A 67 -14.87 -20.54 6.03
C GLU A 67 -15.51 -19.49 5.13
N ALA A 68 -16.23 -18.53 5.71
CA ALA A 68 -16.79 -17.40 4.96
C ALA A 68 -15.68 -16.53 4.33
N GLY A 69 -14.59 -16.30 5.04
CA GLY A 69 -13.41 -15.58 4.51
C GLY A 69 -12.75 -16.34 3.35
N LYS A 70 -12.67 -17.67 3.45
CA LYS A 70 -12.16 -18.50 2.36
C LYS A 70 -13.05 -18.43 1.12
N GLU A 71 -14.38 -18.48 1.29
CA GLU A 71 -15.33 -18.33 0.18
C GLU A 71 -15.19 -16.95 -0.47
N LEU A 72 -15.04 -15.89 0.32
CA LEU A 72 -14.85 -14.54 -0.20
C LEU A 72 -13.50 -14.39 -0.93
N CYS A 73 -12.40 -14.95 -0.40
CA CYS A 73 -11.10 -14.97 -1.08
C CYS A 73 -11.18 -15.69 -2.43
N TYR A 74 -11.92 -16.79 -2.52
CA TYR A 74 -12.20 -17.48 -3.79
C TYR A 74 -12.96 -16.56 -4.77
N GLU A 75 -14.00 -15.86 -4.31
CA GLU A 75 -14.79 -14.93 -5.13
C GLU A 75 -13.91 -13.78 -5.67
N VAL A 76 -13.04 -13.22 -4.82
CA VAL A 76 -12.10 -12.16 -5.20
C VAL A 76 -11.16 -12.62 -6.29
N GLU A 77 -10.52 -13.78 -6.14
CA GLU A 77 -9.61 -14.31 -7.16
C GLU A 77 -10.35 -14.67 -8.45
N ALA A 78 -11.54 -15.29 -8.33
CA ALA A 78 -12.37 -15.68 -9.47
C ALA A 78 -12.79 -14.45 -10.32
N GLU A 79 -12.93 -13.29 -9.72
CA GLU A 79 -13.30 -12.04 -10.39
C GLU A 79 -12.10 -11.16 -10.74
N GLY A 80 -10.96 -11.32 -10.02
CA GLY A 80 -9.76 -10.51 -10.17
C GLY A 80 -8.71 -11.10 -11.13
N ALA A 81 -8.63 -12.43 -11.26
CA ALA A 81 -7.70 -13.05 -12.22
C ALA A 81 -7.97 -12.59 -13.66
N ALA A 82 -6.93 -12.08 -14.35
CA ALA A 82 -7.08 -11.50 -15.69
C ALA A 82 -6.56 -12.45 -16.77
N LEU A 83 -7.44 -12.83 -17.70
CA LEU A 83 -7.07 -13.59 -18.88
C LEU A 83 -6.42 -12.67 -19.92
N LEU A 84 -5.14 -12.88 -20.22
CA LEU A 84 -4.36 -12.00 -21.10
C LEU A 84 -4.30 -12.51 -22.55
N LEU A 85 -4.28 -13.82 -22.72
CA LEU A 85 -4.22 -14.46 -24.04
C LEU A 85 -5.04 -15.75 -24.04
N ASN A 86 -5.85 -15.96 -25.07
CA ASN A 86 -6.54 -17.24 -25.27
C ASN A 86 -6.77 -17.53 -26.76
N ASN A 87 -5.95 -18.37 -27.36
CA ASN A 87 -6.06 -18.82 -28.74
C ASN A 87 -6.99 -20.03 -28.86
N GLY A 88 -8.07 -20.08 -28.06
CA GLY A 88 -9.04 -21.16 -28.03
C GLY A 88 -8.56 -22.40 -27.26
N ALA A 89 -7.57 -22.24 -26.37
CA ALA A 89 -7.10 -23.29 -25.49
C ALA A 89 -7.99 -23.48 -24.27
N LEU A 90 -8.51 -22.41 -23.74
CA LEU A 90 -9.37 -22.37 -22.55
C LEU A 90 -10.84 -22.09 -22.94
N PRO A 91 -11.82 -22.64 -22.20
CA PRO A 91 -11.61 -23.55 -21.05
C PRO A 91 -11.24 -24.99 -21.49
N LEU A 92 -10.53 -25.70 -20.59
CA LEU A 92 -10.16 -27.10 -20.77
C LEU A 92 -11.34 -28.04 -20.45
N ALA A 93 -11.45 -29.13 -21.21
CA ALA A 93 -12.48 -30.15 -20.95
C ALA A 93 -12.19 -30.96 -19.67
N ALA A 94 -13.22 -31.43 -18.99
CA ALA A 94 -13.06 -32.35 -17.85
C ALA A 94 -12.34 -33.64 -18.29
N GLY A 95 -11.44 -34.13 -17.43
CA GLY A 95 -10.59 -35.32 -17.71
C GLY A 95 -9.38 -35.00 -18.59
N THR A 96 -9.12 -33.74 -18.96
CA THR A 96 -7.87 -33.34 -19.65
C THR A 96 -6.66 -33.73 -18.80
N LYS A 97 -5.68 -34.35 -19.44
CA LYS A 97 -4.42 -34.73 -18.81
C LYS A 97 -3.47 -33.54 -18.75
N VAL A 98 -3.11 -33.17 -17.53
CA VAL A 98 -2.34 -31.94 -17.26
C VAL A 98 -0.98 -32.25 -16.68
N SER A 99 0.09 -31.70 -17.26
CA SER A 99 1.40 -31.63 -16.63
C SER A 99 1.66 -30.19 -16.15
N THR A 100 1.92 -30.05 -14.85
CA THR A 100 2.27 -28.76 -14.22
C THR A 100 3.77 -28.56 -14.33
N LEU A 101 4.20 -27.72 -15.26
CA LEU A 101 5.60 -27.40 -15.50
C LEU A 101 6.05 -26.16 -14.70
N SER A 102 7.35 -26.03 -14.51
CA SER A 102 8.05 -25.11 -13.61
C SER A 102 8.06 -25.57 -12.14
N VAL A 103 9.17 -25.29 -11.50
CA VAL A 103 9.33 -25.49 -10.04
C VAL A 103 8.33 -24.64 -9.24
N ASN A 104 7.87 -23.52 -9.79
CA ASN A 104 6.86 -22.67 -9.16
C ASN A 104 5.47 -23.36 -9.09
N SER A 105 5.22 -24.41 -9.88
CA SER A 105 3.96 -25.17 -9.77
C SER A 105 3.78 -25.85 -8.39
N VAL A 106 4.88 -26.17 -7.71
CA VAL A 106 4.86 -26.73 -6.34
C VAL A 106 5.25 -25.70 -5.27
N ASP A 107 5.51 -24.44 -5.68
CA ASP A 107 6.01 -23.36 -4.83
C ASP A 107 5.36 -22.05 -5.28
N LEU A 108 4.04 -21.97 -5.10
CA LEU A 108 3.23 -20.83 -5.51
C LEU A 108 3.45 -19.61 -4.60
N THR A 109 3.27 -18.43 -5.15
CA THR A 109 3.22 -17.17 -4.39
C THR A 109 1.78 -16.90 -3.94
N TYR A 110 1.56 -16.83 -2.64
CA TYR A 110 0.25 -16.52 -2.03
C TYR A 110 0.12 -15.07 -1.59
N GLY A 111 1.22 -14.36 -1.39
CA GLY A 111 1.34 -12.97 -1.00
C GLY A 111 2.80 -12.57 -0.97
N GLY A 112 3.09 -11.34 -0.52
CA GLY A 112 4.46 -10.86 -0.38
C GLY A 112 5.12 -11.20 0.95
N THR A 113 6.30 -10.61 1.19
CA THR A 113 7.07 -10.80 2.43
C THR A 113 7.18 -9.49 3.24
N GLY A 114 7.47 -9.59 4.53
CA GLY A 114 7.57 -8.44 5.44
C GLY A 114 6.30 -8.25 6.27
N SER A 115 5.98 -7.02 6.63
CA SER A 115 4.83 -6.69 7.47
C SER A 115 3.47 -6.98 6.81
N GLY A 116 3.42 -7.00 5.47
CA GLY A 116 2.23 -7.35 4.68
C GLY A 116 2.05 -8.84 4.40
N ASN A 117 2.81 -9.73 5.06
CA ASN A 117 2.70 -11.16 4.80
C ASN A 117 1.39 -11.76 5.32
N VAL A 118 0.97 -12.87 4.69
CA VAL A 118 -0.23 -13.63 5.08
C VAL A 118 0.08 -15.09 5.38
N ASP A 119 -0.73 -15.75 6.21
CA ASP A 119 -0.63 -17.19 6.49
C ASP A 119 -1.54 -17.99 5.55
N ALA A 120 -1.02 -18.38 4.39
CA ALA A 120 -1.70 -19.24 3.44
C ALA A 120 -1.31 -20.74 3.58
N SER A 121 -0.78 -21.16 4.73
CA SER A 121 -0.31 -22.54 4.97
C SER A 121 -1.40 -23.61 4.82
N LYS A 122 -2.66 -23.21 4.86
CA LYS A 122 -3.83 -24.08 4.66
C LYS A 122 -4.39 -24.03 3.22
N ALA A 123 -3.79 -23.26 2.31
CA ALA A 123 -4.22 -23.19 0.92
C ALA A 123 -4.03 -24.53 0.21
N GLN A 124 -4.91 -24.84 -0.73
CA GLN A 124 -4.73 -26.00 -1.59
C GLN A 124 -3.55 -25.80 -2.52
N ASN A 125 -2.75 -26.85 -2.71
CA ASN A 125 -1.72 -26.81 -3.74
C ASN A 125 -2.31 -26.98 -5.15
N LEU A 126 -1.55 -26.61 -6.17
CA LEU A 126 -2.03 -26.61 -7.56
C LEU A 126 -2.50 -27.99 -8.04
N SER A 127 -1.82 -29.08 -7.64
CA SER A 127 -2.19 -30.45 -8.05
C SER A 127 -3.53 -30.88 -7.46
N GLU A 128 -3.77 -30.59 -6.20
CA GLU A 128 -5.05 -30.86 -5.53
C GLU A 128 -6.18 -30.04 -6.15
N ALA A 129 -5.97 -28.76 -6.36
CA ALA A 129 -6.96 -27.87 -6.94
C ALA A 129 -7.33 -28.28 -8.38
N LEU A 130 -6.35 -28.59 -9.24
CA LEU A 130 -6.59 -29.09 -10.59
C LEU A 130 -7.37 -30.42 -10.57
N THR A 131 -7.03 -31.34 -9.65
CA THR A 131 -7.74 -32.60 -9.50
C THR A 131 -9.21 -32.38 -9.09
N ASN A 132 -9.45 -31.48 -8.15
CA ASN A 132 -10.78 -31.09 -7.69
C ASN A 132 -11.59 -30.38 -8.79
N SER A 133 -10.93 -29.65 -9.67
CA SER A 133 -11.55 -29.04 -10.85
C SER A 133 -11.85 -30.04 -11.98
N GLY A 134 -11.42 -31.30 -11.87
CA GLY A 134 -11.79 -32.40 -12.74
C GLY A 134 -10.74 -32.80 -13.77
N PHE A 135 -9.47 -32.42 -13.58
CA PHE A 135 -8.34 -32.79 -14.45
C PHE A 135 -7.60 -34.05 -13.98
N ASP A 136 -6.93 -34.73 -14.90
CA ASP A 136 -6.04 -35.84 -14.62
C ASP A 136 -4.59 -35.33 -14.57
N VAL A 137 -4.10 -35.05 -13.36
CA VAL A 137 -2.81 -34.42 -13.14
C VAL A 137 -1.66 -35.41 -13.13
N ASN A 138 -0.53 -35.06 -13.75
CA ASN A 138 0.67 -35.89 -13.83
C ASN A 138 1.33 -36.11 -12.46
N PRO A 139 1.15 -37.28 -11.80
CA PRO A 139 1.69 -37.47 -10.47
C PRO A 139 3.21 -37.67 -10.48
N THR A 140 3.77 -38.22 -11.57
CA THR A 140 5.21 -38.50 -11.67
C THR A 140 6.04 -37.22 -11.70
N LEU A 141 5.55 -36.20 -12.42
CA LEU A 141 6.21 -34.89 -12.47
C LEU A 141 6.06 -34.16 -11.13
N TRP A 142 4.84 -34.20 -10.55
CA TRP A 142 4.55 -33.56 -9.25
C TRP A 142 5.42 -34.13 -8.13
N ASP A 143 5.47 -35.48 -8.01
CA ASP A 143 6.29 -36.15 -6.99
C ASP A 143 7.78 -35.88 -7.19
N TRP A 144 8.24 -35.82 -8.45
CA TRP A 144 9.64 -35.48 -8.73
C TRP A 144 10.01 -34.06 -8.30
N TYR A 145 9.20 -33.06 -8.61
CA TYR A 145 9.47 -31.68 -8.15
C TYR A 145 9.54 -31.56 -6.63
N ASN A 146 8.83 -32.42 -5.89
CA ASN A 146 8.87 -32.49 -4.43
C ASN A 146 9.97 -33.43 -3.89
N SER A 147 10.81 -34.02 -4.75
CA SER A 147 11.88 -34.94 -4.35
C SER A 147 13.15 -34.21 -3.89
N GLU A 148 14.01 -34.94 -3.17
CA GLU A 148 15.34 -34.48 -2.78
C GLU A 148 16.22 -34.17 -4.01
N GLU A 149 16.14 -34.99 -5.08
CA GLU A 149 16.86 -34.78 -6.34
C GLU A 149 16.51 -33.41 -6.98
N ALA A 150 15.23 -33.09 -7.11
CA ALA A 150 14.80 -31.81 -7.64
C ALA A 150 15.19 -30.65 -6.72
N SER A 151 15.14 -30.86 -5.39
CA SER A 151 15.59 -29.82 -4.42
C SER A 151 17.06 -29.47 -4.60
N GLU A 152 17.93 -30.44 -4.84
CA GLU A 152 19.37 -30.19 -5.09
C GLU A 152 19.57 -29.49 -6.45
N LEU A 153 18.78 -29.83 -7.47
CA LEU A 153 18.82 -29.15 -8.77
C LEU A 153 18.31 -27.70 -8.68
N LYS A 154 17.23 -27.45 -7.92
CA LYS A 154 16.75 -26.09 -7.61
C LYS A 154 17.85 -25.24 -7.00
N LYS A 155 18.54 -25.75 -5.95
CA LYS A 155 19.64 -25.04 -5.30
C LYS A 155 20.77 -24.73 -6.26
N ALA A 156 21.13 -25.70 -7.15
CA ALA A 156 22.19 -25.53 -8.14
C ALA A 156 21.82 -24.53 -9.24
N ALA A 157 20.52 -24.38 -9.52
CA ALA A 157 20.00 -23.48 -10.55
C ALA A 157 19.66 -22.09 -10.03
N SER A 158 19.72 -21.85 -8.70
CA SER A 158 19.35 -20.59 -8.08
C SER A 158 20.17 -19.42 -8.64
N GLU A 159 19.48 -18.45 -9.23
CA GLU A 159 20.03 -17.22 -9.79
C GLU A 159 19.42 -16.01 -9.11
N GLY A 160 20.22 -14.98 -8.84
CA GLY A 160 19.77 -13.80 -8.13
C GLY A 160 19.51 -14.10 -6.66
N GLY A 161 18.60 -13.36 -6.09
CA GLY A 161 18.34 -13.38 -4.65
C GLY A 161 19.37 -12.54 -3.89
N GLY A 162 19.01 -12.06 -2.74
CA GLY A 162 19.87 -11.24 -1.90
C GLY A 162 19.12 -10.58 -0.77
N GLY A 163 19.86 -10.15 0.25
CA GLY A 163 19.32 -9.31 1.29
C GLY A 163 19.13 -7.90 0.75
N GLY A 164 17.93 -7.35 0.89
CA GLY A 164 17.74 -5.92 0.84
C GLY A 164 18.27 -5.26 2.10
N GLU A 165 17.99 -4.00 2.28
CA GLU A 165 18.38 -3.18 3.43
C GLU A 165 17.99 -3.83 4.77
N ASN A 166 16.93 -4.64 4.79
CA ASN A 166 16.45 -5.45 5.92
C ASN A 166 16.42 -6.94 5.59
N ALA A 167 17.58 -7.58 5.48
CA ALA A 167 17.70 -9.03 5.28
C ALA A 167 16.92 -9.87 6.33
N THR A 168 16.56 -9.28 7.47
CA THR A 168 15.69 -9.88 8.50
C THR A 168 14.25 -10.08 8.03
N LEU A 169 13.78 -9.35 7.02
CA LEU A 169 12.44 -9.44 6.46
C LEU A 169 12.36 -10.35 5.22
N GLY A 170 13.43 -11.03 4.84
CA GLY A 170 13.44 -12.08 3.83
C GLY A 170 14.29 -11.80 2.59
N GLY A 171 14.38 -10.56 2.12
CA GLY A 171 15.10 -10.21 0.88
C GLY A 171 14.48 -10.84 -0.38
N GLN A 172 15.03 -10.51 -1.56
CA GLN A 172 14.56 -11.03 -2.84
C GLN A 172 14.80 -12.54 -2.95
N ALA A 173 13.75 -13.31 -3.23
CA ALA A 173 13.85 -14.74 -3.49
C ALA A 173 14.64 -15.02 -4.79
N PRO A 174 15.49 -16.05 -4.85
CA PRO A 174 16.15 -16.43 -6.09
C PRO A 174 15.19 -17.06 -7.09
N ILE A 175 15.47 -16.91 -8.40
CA ILE A 175 14.82 -17.68 -9.45
C ILE A 175 15.55 -19.04 -9.54
N SER A 176 14.81 -20.13 -9.33
CA SER A 176 15.41 -21.45 -9.14
C SER A 176 14.92 -22.51 -10.17
N GLU A 177 14.57 -22.06 -11.41
CA GLU A 177 14.04 -22.97 -12.43
C GLU A 177 15.07 -24.01 -12.88
N ILE A 178 14.63 -25.27 -12.94
CA ILE A 178 15.47 -26.42 -13.33
C ILE A 178 15.54 -26.52 -14.86
N ASP A 179 16.75 -26.56 -15.44
CA ASP A 179 16.92 -26.81 -16.87
C ASP A 179 16.28 -28.17 -17.24
N PRO A 180 15.33 -28.24 -18.19
CA PRO A 180 14.68 -29.48 -18.62
C PRO A 180 15.65 -30.57 -19.13
N ALA A 181 16.87 -30.19 -19.49
CA ALA A 181 17.90 -31.17 -19.83
C ALA A 181 18.18 -32.13 -18.66
N ASN A 182 18.03 -31.67 -17.42
CA ASN A 182 18.26 -32.43 -16.18
C ASN A 182 17.05 -33.28 -15.73
N TYR A 183 15.91 -33.19 -16.42
CA TYR A 183 14.74 -33.99 -16.07
C TYR A 183 15.01 -35.48 -16.31
N PRO A 184 14.68 -36.38 -15.35
CA PRO A 184 14.79 -37.83 -15.54
C PRO A 184 13.98 -38.33 -16.73
N ALA A 185 14.44 -39.41 -17.35
CA ALA A 185 13.77 -39.94 -18.55
C ALA A 185 12.32 -40.38 -18.31
N ASN A 186 12.00 -40.91 -17.12
CA ASN A 186 10.63 -41.29 -16.74
C ASN A 186 9.75 -40.02 -16.54
N VAL A 187 10.30 -38.94 -16.04
CA VAL A 187 9.60 -37.63 -15.92
C VAL A 187 9.27 -37.10 -17.31
N LYS A 188 10.26 -37.05 -18.22
CA LYS A 188 10.04 -36.64 -19.62
C LYS A 188 8.98 -37.47 -20.35
N GLU A 189 8.94 -38.76 -20.12
CA GLU A 189 7.94 -39.65 -20.71
C GLU A 189 6.54 -39.43 -20.07
N SER A 190 6.49 -39.21 -18.76
CA SER A 190 5.22 -38.88 -18.08
C SER A 190 4.60 -37.59 -18.60
N ILE A 191 5.42 -36.52 -18.85
CA ILE A 191 4.95 -35.26 -19.42
C ILE A 191 4.28 -35.49 -20.78
N LYS A 192 4.82 -36.34 -21.63
CA LYS A 192 4.18 -36.67 -22.90
C LYS A 192 2.89 -37.49 -22.74
N THR A 193 2.83 -38.33 -21.69
CA THR A 193 1.65 -39.16 -21.39
C THR A 193 0.50 -38.34 -20.85
N TYR A 194 0.82 -37.28 -20.09
CA TYR A 194 -0.10 -36.29 -19.54
C TYR A 194 0.02 -34.98 -20.31
N GLY A 195 0.15 -35.03 -21.61
CA GLY A 195 0.45 -33.93 -22.51
C GLY A 195 -0.75 -33.48 -23.33
N ASP A 196 -1.98 -33.41 -22.76
CA ASP A 196 -3.08 -32.71 -23.41
C ASP A 196 -2.97 -31.19 -23.11
N ALA A 197 -2.54 -30.83 -21.91
CA ALA A 197 -2.22 -29.43 -21.52
C ALA A 197 -0.96 -29.38 -20.65
N LEU A 198 -0.12 -28.37 -20.89
CA LEU A 198 1.05 -28.02 -20.10
C LEU A 198 0.75 -26.68 -19.39
N VAL A 199 0.53 -26.73 -18.09
CA VAL A 199 0.33 -25.53 -17.26
C VAL A 199 1.67 -25.13 -16.67
N ILE A 200 2.17 -23.96 -17.04
CA ILE A 200 3.48 -23.43 -16.67
C ILE A 200 3.28 -22.24 -15.75
N THR A 201 3.80 -22.31 -14.53
CA THR A 201 3.68 -21.20 -13.58
C THR A 201 4.99 -20.44 -13.45
N PHE A 202 4.95 -19.13 -13.67
CA PHE A 202 6.05 -18.24 -13.35
C PHE A 202 5.69 -17.35 -12.16
N SER A 203 6.43 -17.51 -11.06
CA SER A 203 6.21 -16.76 -9.83
C SER A 203 7.36 -15.80 -9.54
N ARG A 204 7.00 -14.65 -8.98
CA ARG A 204 7.92 -13.69 -8.38
C ARG A 204 7.33 -13.21 -7.05
N VAL A 205 8.20 -12.96 -6.09
CA VAL A 205 7.78 -12.50 -4.77
C VAL A 205 8.32 -11.11 -4.55
N GLY A 206 7.42 -10.16 -4.33
CA GLY A 206 7.74 -8.84 -3.81
C GLY A 206 7.84 -8.87 -2.29
N GLY A 207 8.45 -7.85 -1.69
CA GLY A 207 8.57 -7.79 -0.23
C GLY A 207 9.14 -6.50 0.28
N GLU A 208 9.00 -6.32 1.58
CA GLU A 208 9.47 -5.16 2.30
C GLU A 208 11.00 -5.14 2.42
N GLY A 209 11.59 -3.93 2.25
CA GLY A 209 13.01 -3.67 2.43
C GLY A 209 13.88 -3.93 1.20
N TYR A 210 13.28 -4.23 0.05
CA TYR A 210 14.01 -4.37 -1.21
C TYR A 210 13.08 -4.13 -2.41
N ASP A 211 13.60 -3.55 -3.48
CA ASP A 211 12.93 -3.53 -4.78
C ASP A 211 13.35 -4.74 -5.62
N CYS A 212 12.52 -5.16 -6.56
CA CYS A 212 12.88 -6.20 -7.52
C CYS A 212 14.08 -5.75 -8.35
N SER A 213 15.12 -6.57 -8.43
CA SER A 213 16.36 -6.17 -9.10
C SER A 213 16.21 -6.04 -10.62
N PHE A 214 16.96 -5.11 -11.20
CA PHE A 214 17.02 -4.85 -12.63
C PHE A 214 18.44 -4.37 -13.01
N PRO A 215 18.84 -4.37 -14.30
CA PRO A 215 20.14 -3.85 -14.72
C PRO A 215 20.36 -2.39 -14.27
N GLY A 216 21.35 -2.17 -13.45
CA GLY A 216 21.63 -0.87 -12.81
C GLY A 216 21.22 -0.79 -11.33
N TYR A 217 20.39 -1.71 -10.85
CA TYR A 217 19.96 -1.75 -9.44
C TYR A 217 21.16 -1.78 -8.47
N GLU A 218 21.16 -0.93 -7.45
CA GLU A 218 22.28 -0.74 -6.52
C GLU A 218 23.62 -0.44 -7.23
N GLY A 219 23.63 0.22 -8.38
CA GLY A 219 24.82 0.51 -9.16
C GLY A 219 25.45 -0.70 -9.83
N LYS A 220 24.76 -1.84 -9.89
CA LYS A 220 25.25 -3.09 -10.51
C LYS A 220 24.74 -3.17 -11.95
N GLU A 221 25.54 -2.77 -12.95
CA GLU A 221 25.17 -2.77 -14.37
C GLU A 221 24.64 -4.13 -14.86
N ASN A 222 25.14 -5.23 -14.30
CA ASN A 222 24.79 -6.60 -14.66
C ASN A 222 23.87 -7.25 -13.61
N ALA A 223 23.12 -6.49 -12.82
CA ALA A 223 22.11 -7.06 -11.95
C ALA A 223 21.09 -7.83 -12.80
N GLN A 224 20.60 -8.95 -12.27
CA GLN A 224 19.57 -9.73 -12.96
C GLN A 224 18.28 -8.90 -13.08
N ASN A 225 17.64 -8.97 -14.24
CA ASN A 225 16.26 -8.50 -14.37
C ASN A 225 15.33 -9.55 -13.75
N TYR A 226 14.92 -9.34 -12.52
CA TYR A 226 14.09 -10.27 -11.76
C TYR A 226 12.70 -10.47 -12.39
N LEU A 227 12.17 -9.45 -13.02
CA LEU A 227 10.86 -9.49 -13.68
C LEU A 227 10.90 -9.96 -15.13
N ALA A 228 12.06 -10.35 -15.66
CA ALA A 228 12.16 -11.04 -16.94
C ALA A 228 12.39 -12.55 -16.73
N LEU A 229 12.00 -13.36 -17.71
CA LEU A 229 12.31 -14.78 -17.66
C LEU A 229 13.81 -15.03 -17.80
N ASN A 230 14.37 -15.86 -16.90
CA ASN A 230 15.76 -16.25 -16.97
C ASN A 230 16.03 -17.33 -18.03
N GLY A 231 17.30 -17.71 -18.21
CA GLY A 231 17.72 -18.66 -19.22
C GLY A 231 17.07 -20.05 -19.06
N ASN A 232 16.81 -20.52 -17.84
CA ASN A 232 16.20 -21.82 -17.61
C ASN A 232 14.68 -21.80 -17.81
N GLU A 233 14.01 -20.72 -17.43
CA GLU A 233 12.59 -20.52 -17.72
C GLU A 233 12.32 -20.46 -19.22
N ARG A 234 13.20 -19.81 -20.02
CA ARG A 234 13.11 -19.80 -21.48
C ARG A 234 13.37 -21.19 -22.08
N LYS A 235 14.32 -21.97 -21.53
CA LYS A 235 14.52 -23.37 -21.97
C LYS A 235 13.29 -24.24 -21.62
N LEU A 236 12.60 -23.95 -20.51
CA LEU A 236 11.36 -24.65 -20.15
C LEU A 236 10.26 -24.40 -21.19
N LEU A 237 10.09 -23.15 -21.65
CA LEU A 237 9.15 -22.83 -22.73
C LEU A 237 9.54 -23.54 -24.04
N ALA A 238 10.81 -23.51 -24.43
CA ALA A 238 11.30 -24.24 -25.62
C ALA A 238 11.04 -25.75 -25.50
N TYR A 239 11.24 -26.34 -24.30
CA TYR A 239 10.91 -27.75 -24.07
C TYR A 239 9.40 -28.02 -24.15
N ALA A 240 8.57 -27.09 -23.67
CA ALA A 240 7.12 -27.20 -23.79
C ALA A 240 6.67 -27.19 -25.27
N GLU A 241 7.30 -26.38 -26.13
CA GLU A 241 7.06 -26.38 -27.58
C GLU A 241 7.47 -27.73 -28.21
N GLU A 242 8.59 -28.34 -27.79
CA GLU A 242 9.00 -29.69 -28.24
C GLU A 242 7.94 -30.74 -27.87
N VAL A 243 7.38 -30.63 -26.65
CA VAL A 243 6.28 -31.54 -26.20
C VAL A 243 5.02 -31.27 -27.04
N LYS A 244 4.63 -29.98 -27.19
CA LYS A 244 3.48 -29.56 -28.02
C LYS A 244 3.59 -30.12 -29.45
N ALA A 245 4.77 -30.02 -30.09
CA ALA A 245 5.00 -30.53 -31.42
C ALA A 245 4.81 -32.05 -31.53
N SER A 246 5.04 -32.83 -30.45
CA SER A 246 4.92 -34.27 -30.42
C SER A 246 3.57 -34.79 -29.96
N THR A 247 2.82 -34.05 -29.13
CA THR A 247 1.58 -34.51 -28.51
C THR A 247 0.35 -33.72 -28.97
N GLY A 248 0.53 -32.47 -29.45
CA GLY A 248 -0.55 -31.51 -29.69
C GLY A 248 -1.00 -30.77 -28.41
N ALA A 249 -0.20 -30.81 -27.34
CA ALA A 249 -0.48 -30.16 -26.06
C ALA A 249 -0.83 -28.68 -26.21
N LYS A 250 -1.67 -28.19 -25.32
CA LYS A 250 -1.88 -26.76 -25.14
C LYS A 250 -0.89 -26.21 -24.11
N ILE A 251 -0.22 -25.10 -24.43
CA ILE A 251 0.68 -24.40 -23.49
C ILE A 251 -0.09 -23.26 -22.83
N ILE A 252 -0.26 -23.35 -21.53
CA ILE A 252 -0.98 -22.38 -20.71
C ILE A 252 0.00 -21.82 -19.69
N VAL A 253 0.17 -20.49 -19.66
CA VAL A 253 1.05 -19.82 -18.70
C VAL A 253 0.21 -19.17 -17.60
N LEU A 254 0.58 -19.39 -16.34
CA LEU A 254 0.10 -18.67 -15.18
C LEU A 254 1.17 -17.70 -14.72
N ILE A 255 0.84 -16.41 -14.68
CA ILE A 255 1.69 -15.34 -14.13
C ILE A 255 1.28 -15.13 -12.68
N ASN A 256 2.03 -15.74 -11.74
CA ASN A 256 1.78 -15.70 -10.32
C ASN A 256 2.72 -14.70 -9.65
N THR A 257 2.47 -13.43 -9.91
CA THR A 257 3.26 -12.30 -9.40
C THR A 257 2.42 -11.04 -9.34
N SER A 258 2.55 -10.27 -8.26
CA SER A 258 1.95 -8.95 -8.11
C SER A 258 2.76 -7.84 -8.81
N ASN A 259 4.04 -8.07 -9.06
CA ASN A 259 4.85 -7.17 -9.87
C ASN A 259 4.63 -7.50 -11.35
N ALA A 260 4.38 -6.52 -12.20
CA ALA A 260 4.15 -6.76 -13.62
C ALA A 260 5.34 -7.45 -14.28
N LEU A 261 5.19 -8.75 -14.57
CA LEU A 261 6.23 -9.55 -15.23
C LEU A 261 6.43 -9.09 -16.67
N GLN A 262 7.68 -8.96 -17.11
CA GLN A 262 7.99 -8.69 -18.51
C GLN A 262 7.55 -9.87 -19.40
N VAL A 263 6.70 -9.58 -20.37
CA VAL A 263 6.00 -10.62 -21.15
C VAL A 263 6.53 -10.78 -22.60
N ASP A 264 7.78 -10.41 -22.85
CA ASP A 264 8.44 -10.56 -24.14
C ASP A 264 8.46 -12.02 -24.65
N PHE A 265 8.42 -12.99 -23.73
CA PHE A 265 8.34 -14.41 -24.06
C PHE A 265 7.07 -14.78 -24.86
N LEU A 266 5.99 -14.03 -24.76
CA LEU A 266 4.78 -14.24 -25.57
C LEU A 266 4.98 -13.95 -27.07
N LYS A 267 6.04 -13.20 -27.42
CA LYS A 267 6.45 -13.02 -28.83
C LYS A 267 7.38 -14.15 -29.33
N ASP A 268 8.13 -14.75 -28.41
CA ASP A 268 9.19 -15.68 -28.73
C ASP A 268 8.72 -17.15 -28.77
N TYR A 269 7.63 -17.48 -28.04
CA TYR A 269 7.13 -18.84 -27.87
C TYR A 269 5.63 -18.95 -28.21
N ASP A 270 5.22 -20.13 -28.71
CA ASP A 270 3.86 -20.43 -29.13
C ASP A 270 2.97 -20.81 -27.90
N VAL A 271 2.68 -19.82 -27.06
CA VAL A 271 1.77 -19.92 -25.91
C VAL A 271 0.33 -19.85 -26.36
N ASP A 272 -0.51 -20.81 -25.95
CA ASP A 272 -1.93 -20.89 -26.36
C ASP A 272 -2.85 -20.05 -25.44
N ALA A 273 -2.52 -19.92 -24.14
CA ALA A 273 -3.24 -19.09 -23.20
C ALA A 273 -2.31 -18.56 -22.10
N CYS A 274 -2.62 -17.36 -21.59
CA CYS A 274 -1.90 -16.74 -20.50
C CYS A 274 -2.89 -16.09 -19.53
N LEU A 275 -2.79 -16.42 -18.24
CA LEU A 275 -3.62 -15.90 -17.17
C LEU A 275 -2.73 -15.26 -16.10
N TRP A 276 -3.01 -14.01 -15.74
CA TRP A 276 -2.41 -13.37 -14.57
C TRP A 276 -3.28 -13.65 -13.32
N VAL A 277 -2.62 -14.02 -12.22
CA VAL A 277 -3.27 -14.48 -10.99
C VAL A 277 -2.67 -13.84 -9.72
N GLY A 278 -1.76 -12.89 -9.83
CA GLY A 278 -1.18 -12.16 -8.69
C GLY A 278 -0.73 -13.05 -7.53
N GLY A 279 -1.00 -12.61 -6.30
CA GLY A 279 -0.82 -13.37 -5.06
C GLY A 279 -2.13 -14.04 -4.64
N LEU A 280 -2.13 -15.37 -4.49
CA LEU A 280 -3.32 -16.21 -4.49
C LEU A 280 -4.13 -16.25 -3.16
N GLY A 281 -3.57 -15.76 -2.05
CA GLY A 281 -4.25 -15.90 -0.75
C GLY A 281 -4.59 -17.36 -0.39
N ILE A 282 -5.60 -17.55 0.45
CA ILE A 282 -5.96 -18.88 0.98
C ILE A 282 -6.75 -19.75 -0.01
N ALA A 283 -7.45 -19.17 -0.99
CA ALA A 283 -8.37 -19.86 -1.88
C ALA A 283 -8.20 -19.56 -3.37
N GLY A 284 -7.25 -18.71 -3.75
CA GLY A 284 -7.06 -18.30 -5.14
C GLY A 284 -6.66 -19.46 -6.05
N THR A 285 -5.89 -20.43 -5.56
CA THR A 285 -5.52 -21.62 -6.34
C THR A 285 -6.75 -22.39 -6.84
N GLU A 286 -7.80 -22.49 -6.00
CA GLU A 286 -9.06 -23.14 -6.34
C GLU A 286 -9.81 -22.36 -7.43
N ALA A 287 -9.89 -21.04 -7.30
CA ALA A 287 -10.53 -20.17 -8.26
C ALA A 287 -9.84 -20.21 -9.64
N VAL A 288 -8.51 -20.13 -9.67
CA VAL A 288 -7.71 -20.23 -10.89
C VAL A 288 -7.98 -21.55 -11.63
N THR A 289 -8.00 -22.67 -10.92
CA THR A 289 -8.25 -23.97 -11.57
C THR A 289 -9.69 -24.13 -12.06
N ASP A 290 -10.65 -23.49 -11.40
CA ASP A 290 -12.04 -23.44 -11.86
C ASP A 290 -12.21 -22.50 -13.08
N ILE A 291 -11.40 -21.44 -13.20
CA ILE A 291 -11.29 -20.66 -14.44
C ILE A 291 -10.77 -21.59 -15.57
N LEU A 292 -9.65 -22.31 -15.36
CA LEU A 292 -9.12 -23.23 -16.37
C LEU A 292 -10.14 -24.26 -16.83
N ALA A 293 -11.02 -24.71 -15.93
CA ALA A 293 -12.09 -25.68 -16.19
C ALA A 293 -13.36 -25.06 -16.82
N GLY A 294 -13.44 -23.73 -16.94
CA GLY A 294 -14.64 -23.03 -17.43
C GLY A 294 -15.84 -23.05 -16.47
N LYS A 295 -15.63 -23.41 -15.21
CA LYS A 295 -16.65 -23.25 -14.16
C LYS A 295 -16.85 -21.78 -13.79
N VAL A 296 -15.80 -21.01 -13.90
CA VAL A 296 -15.76 -19.55 -13.77
C VAL A 296 -15.35 -18.96 -15.11
N ASN A 297 -16.07 -17.93 -15.56
CA ASN A 297 -15.67 -17.13 -16.70
C ASN A 297 -14.85 -15.95 -16.22
N PRO A 298 -13.57 -15.80 -16.61
CA PRO A 298 -12.72 -14.70 -16.13
C PRO A 298 -13.31 -13.33 -16.48
N SER A 299 -13.15 -12.37 -15.59
CA SER A 299 -13.62 -10.99 -15.76
C SER A 299 -12.70 -9.95 -15.14
N GLY A 300 -11.54 -10.36 -14.64
CA GLY A 300 -10.52 -9.47 -14.09
C GLY A 300 -9.91 -8.57 -15.15
N SER A 301 -9.52 -7.37 -14.75
CA SER A 301 -8.90 -6.35 -15.59
C SER A 301 -7.59 -5.91 -14.96
N LEU A 302 -6.50 -5.81 -15.73
CA LEU A 302 -5.18 -5.42 -15.24
C LEU A 302 -5.20 -4.03 -14.59
N VAL A 303 -4.52 -3.92 -13.47
CA VAL A 303 -4.35 -2.67 -12.71
C VAL A 303 -3.03 -1.97 -13.05
N ASP A 304 -2.20 -2.62 -13.86
CA ASP A 304 -0.90 -2.14 -14.32
C ASP A 304 -0.74 -2.39 -15.82
N THR A 305 0.09 -1.58 -16.48
CA THR A 305 0.50 -1.79 -17.86
C THR A 305 1.57 -2.88 -17.92
N TYR A 306 1.35 -3.93 -18.71
CA TYR A 306 2.30 -5.01 -18.97
C TYR A 306 3.09 -4.76 -20.23
N CYS A 307 4.42 -4.76 -20.12
CA CYS A 307 5.33 -4.42 -21.20
C CYS A 307 6.14 -5.63 -21.69
N TYR A 308 6.58 -5.54 -22.96
CA TYR A 308 7.61 -6.41 -23.50
C TYR A 308 9.01 -6.02 -23.04
N ASP A 309 9.18 -4.79 -22.55
CA ASP A 309 10.39 -4.30 -21.90
C ASP A 309 9.97 -3.35 -20.75
N ASN A 310 10.03 -3.82 -19.52
CA ASN A 310 9.67 -3.05 -18.34
C ASN A 310 10.58 -1.83 -18.10
N LEU A 311 11.78 -1.81 -18.70
CA LEU A 311 12.69 -0.66 -18.63
C LEU A 311 12.31 0.48 -19.59
N SER A 312 11.29 0.30 -20.43
CA SER A 312 10.76 1.33 -21.33
C SER A 312 10.00 2.45 -20.61
N SER A 313 9.51 2.19 -19.39
CA SER A 313 8.81 3.19 -18.58
C SER A 313 9.70 4.41 -18.29
N PRO A 314 9.19 5.64 -18.44
CA PRO A 314 9.96 6.85 -18.13
C PRO A 314 10.37 6.91 -16.65
N ALA A 315 9.55 6.37 -15.73
CA ALA A 315 9.87 6.29 -14.31
C ALA A 315 11.16 5.52 -14.02
N MET A 316 11.48 4.49 -14.82
CA MET A 316 12.72 3.69 -14.66
C MET A 316 14.00 4.49 -14.86
N HIS A 317 13.95 5.63 -15.54
CA HIS A 317 15.14 6.42 -15.82
C HIS A 317 15.79 7.04 -14.56
N ASN A 318 14.98 7.44 -13.59
CA ASN A 318 15.41 8.02 -12.30
C ASN A 318 14.84 7.26 -11.10
N TYR A 319 14.60 5.96 -11.23
CA TYR A 319 14.07 5.11 -10.15
C TYR A 319 15.14 4.70 -9.14
N LEU A 320 16.42 4.86 -9.45
CA LEU A 320 17.50 4.52 -8.51
C LEU A 320 17.63 5.59 -7.42
N ALA A 321 18.01 5.16 -6.22
CA ALA A 321 18.48 6.05 -5.17
C ALA A 321 19.85 6.65 -5.57
N LEU A 322 19.83 7.92 -5.94
CA LEU A 322 21.02 8.66 -6.34
C LEU A 322 21.61 9.39 -5.14
N GLN A 323 22.93 9.36 -4.98
CA GLN A 323 23.60 10.13 -3.94
C GLN A 323 23.88 11.56 -4.43
N TYR A 324 23.67 12.56 -3.57
CA TYR A 324 24.04 13.93 -3.89
C TYR A 324 25.52 14.05 -4.26
N THR A 325 25.82 14.69 -5.40
CA THR A 325 27.14 14.70 -6.04
C THR A 325 28.29 15.25 -5.18
N ASN A 326 27.99 16.08 -4.18
CA ASN A 326 28.94 16.69 -3.27
C ASN A 326 28.81 16.18 -1.82
N PHE A 327 28.14 15.03 -1.63
CA PHE A 327 28.04 14.45 -0.28
C PHE A 327 29.43 14.11 0.29
N ASN A 328 29.67 14.55 1.51
CA ASN A 328 30.96 14.32 2.22
C ASN A 328 30.76 14.22 3.74
N GLY A 329 29.55 13.80 4.17
CA GLY A 329 29.16 13.69 5.58
C GLY A 329 28.65 14.99 6.21
N GLN A 330 28.29 16.00 5.40
CA GLN A 330 27.71 17.27 5.91
C GLN A 330 26.24 17.17 6.31
N VAL A 331 25.57 16.08 5.98
CA VAL A 331 24.21 15.70 6.39
C VAL A 331 24.24 14.25 6.88
N PRO A 332 23.25 13.75 7.62
CA PRO A 332 23.14 12.35 7.99
C PRO A 332 23.17 11.41 6.77
N ASP A 333 23.74 10.21 6.92
CA ASP A 333 23.84 9.24 5.83
C ASP A 333 22.46 8.89 5.25
N GLN A 334 21.41 8.76 6.09
CA GLN A 334 20.04 8.53 5.68
C GLN A 334 19.46 9.63 4.78
N ALA A 335 19.99 10.86 4.85
CA ALA A 335 19.54 12.01 4.07
C ALA A 335 20.50 12.33 2.89
N SER A 336 21.40 11.40 2.55
CA SER A 336 22.42 11.62 1.50
C SER A 336 21.95 11.22 0.10
N SER A 337 20.83 10.47 -0.01
CA SER A 337 20.28 10.00 -1.27
C SER A 337 18.99 10.73 -1.67
N TYR A 338 18.72 10.71 -2.96
CA TYR A 338 17.51 11.30 -3.55
C TYR A 338 17.02 10.51 -4.74
N MET A 339 15.75 10.73 -5.07
CA MET A 339 15.09 10.25 -6.28
C MET A 339 14.35 11.44 -6.93
N VAL A 340 14.27 11.46 -8.27
CA VAL A 340 13.53 12.50 -9.00
C VAL A 340 12.43 11.86 -9.83
N TYR A 341 11.22 12.33 -9.65
CA TYR A 341 10.03 11.90 -10.38
C TYR A 341 9.89 12.72 -11.65
N GLN A 342 10.88 12.57 -12.55
CA GLN A 342 11.00 13.37 -13.78
C GLN A 342 9.83 13.16 -14.73
N GLU A 343 9.20 12.00 -14.70
CA GLU A 343 8.05 11.63 -15.51
C GLU A 343 6.79 12.46 -15.18
N GLY A 344 6.75 13.12 -14.02
CA GLY A 344 5.59 13.91 -13.60
C GLY A 344 4.34 13.04 -13.46
N ILE A 345 3.27 13.37 -14.19
CA ILE A 345 2.01 12.59 -14.18
C ILE A 345 2.06 11.36 -15.10
N TYR A 346 3.12 11.19 -15.90
CA TYR A 346 3.20 10.16 -16.91
C TYR A 346 3.69 8.82 -16.36
N VAL A 347 2.91 8.23 -15.45
CA VAL A 347 3.09 6.89 -14.86
C VAL A 347 2.19 5.89 -15.60
N GLY A 348 2.70 4.71 -15.88
CA GLY A 348 1.96 3.62 -16.50
C GLY A 348 1.27 4.00 -17.79
N TYR A 349 -0.01 3.65 -17.94
CA TYR A 349 -0.78 3.91 -19.17
C TYR A 349 -0.88 5.40 -19.50
N LYS A 350 -0.84 6.30 -18.52
CA LYS A 350 -0.88 7.75 -18.78
C LYS A 350 0.27 8.21 -19.66
N TYR A 351 1.43 7.52 -19.55
CA TYR A 351 2.54 7.74 -20.48
C TYR A 351 2.31 7.09 -21.84
N TYR A 352 2.10 5.79 -21.85
CA TYR A 352 2.08 5.00 -23.09
C TYR A 352 0.95 5.45 -24.03
N GLU A 353 -0.27 5.59 -23.49
CA GLU A 353 -1.43 6.00 -24.28
C GLU A 353 -1.37 7.45 -24.74
N THR A 354 -0.83 8.34 -23.92
CA THR A 354 -0.72 9.76 -24.29
C THR A 354 0.30 9.96 -25.41
N ARG A 355 1.44 9.30 -25.33
CA ARG A 355 2.46 9.41 -26.37
C ARG A 355 2.04 8.74 -27.68
N TYR A 356 1.32 7.62 -27.61
CA TYR A 356 0.67 6.99 -28.78
C TYR A 356 -0.34 7.93 -29.41
N PHE A 357 -1.24 8.48 -28.64
CA PHE A 357 -2.25 9.43 -29.08
C PHE A 357 -1.62 10.63 -29.79
N ASP A 358 -0.61 11.24 -29.18
CA ASP A 358 0.06 12.41 -29.74
C ASP A 358 0.81 12.07 -31.05
N ALA A 359 1.35 10.88 -31.19
CA ALA A 359 1.97 10.41 -32.42
C ALA A 359 0.95 10.28 -33.58
N VAL A 360 -0.22 9.69 -33.29
CA VAL A 360 -1.33 9.59 -34.26
C VAL A 360 -1.88 10.97 -34.65
N MET A 361 -1.98 11.87 -33.65
CA MET A 361 -2.40 13.26 -33.88
C MET A 361 -1.33 14.12 -34.56
N ASN A 362 -0.11 13.63 -34.63
CA ASN A 362 1.07 14.34 -35.13
C ASN A 362 1.38 15.64 -34.39
N GLN A 363 1.41 15.54 -33.07
CA GLN A 363 1.66 16.65 -32.13
C GLN A 363 2.71 16.30 -31.06
N GLY A 364 3.13 17.27 -30.26
CA GLY A 364 4.00 17.07 -29.09
C GLY A 364 5.38 16.49 -29.41
N ASN A 365 5.86 16.57 -30.66
CA ASN A 365 7.13 15.95 -31.07
C ASN A 365 7.24 14.45 -30.68
N ALA A 366 6.10 13.73 -30.68
CA ALA A 366 6.02 12.32 -30.31
C ALA A 366 6.70 11.39 -31.33
N GLY A 367 6.85 11.88 -32.56
CA GLY A 367 7.57 11.19 -33.64
C GLY A 367 6.81 9.97 -34.17
N ASP A 368 7.52 8.86 -34.29
CA ASP A 368 7.04 7.58 -34.80
C ASP A 368 6.54 6.62 -33.69
N TYR A 369 6.15 7.17 -32.54
CA TYR A 369 5.81 6.33 -31.38
C TYR A 369 4.60 5.42 -31.61
N ALA A 370 3.65 5.81 -32.47
CA ALA A 370 2.55 4.93 -32.86
C ALA A 370 3.03 3.58 -33.45
N GLU A 371 4.18 3.57 -34.14
CA GLU A 371 4.80 2.33 -34.63
C GLU A 371 5.62 1.59 -33.56
N GLN A 372 5.96 2.26 -32.46
CA GLN A 372 6.73 1.67 -31.35
C GLN A 372 5.80 1.11 -30.27
N TYR A 373 4.62 1.68 -30.07
CA TYR A 373 3.68 1.32 -29.00
C TYR A 373 3.51 -0.21 -28.84
N GLY A 374 3.07 -0.92 -29.87
CA GLY A 374 2.90 -2.39 -29.83
C GLY A 374 4.20 -3.20 -29.75
N LYS A 375 5.38 -2.54 -29.70
CA LYS A 375 6.66 -3.19 -29.39
C LYS A 375 7.04 -3.04 -27.92
N GLU A 376 6.55 -2.01 -27.25
CA GLU A 376 6.78 -1.73 -25.84
C GLU A 376 5.65 -2.28 -24.98
N VAL A 377 4.38 -1.97 -25.30
CA VAL A 377 3.20 -2.40 -24.54
C VAL A 377 2.67 -3.73 -25.07
N ALA A 378 2.44 -4.68 -24.18
CA ALA A 378 1.81 -5.96 -24.48
C ALA A 378 0.32 -5.94 -24.12
N PHE A 379 0.02 -5.50 -22.92
CA PHE A 379 -1.35 -5.36 -22.40
C PHE A 379 -1.43 -4.06 -21.61
N THR A 380 -2.37 -3.22 -22.00
CA THR A 380 -2.57 -1.91 -21.36
C THR A 380 -3.31 -2.04 -20.03
N PHE A 381 -3.28 -0.98 -19.22
CA PHE A 381 -4.12 -0.84 -18.04
C PHE A 381 -5.61 -1.07 -18.37
N GLY A 382 -6.30 -1.81 -17.52
CA GLY A 382 -7.72 -2.13 -17.69
C GLY A 382 -7.99 -3.33 -18.59
N TYR A 383 -6.97 -3.89 -19.26
CA TYR A 383 -7.12 -5.02 -20.17
C TYR A 383 -7.44 -6.32 -19.45
N GLY A 384 -8.39 -7.09 -20.00
CA GLY A 384 -8.73 -8.44 -19.61
C GLY A 384 -9.66 -9.09 -20.63
N LEU A 385 -9.49 -10.39 -20.87
CA LEU A 385 -10.32 -11.19 -21.75
C LEU A 385 -11.34 -12.00 -20.96
N SER A 386 -12.42 -12.37 -21.63
CA SER A 386 -13.44 -13.30 -21.13
C SER A 386 -13.58 -14.49 -22.10
N TYR A 387 -14.20 -15.58 -21.67
CA TYR A 387 -14.61 -16.67 -22.58
C TYR A 387 -15.79 -16.28 -23.48
N THR A 388 -16.38 -15.11 -23.25
CA THR A 388 -17.41 -14.54 -24.08
C THR A 388 -16.96 -13.20 -24.66
N ASN A 389 -17.82 -12.53 -25.44
CA ASN A 389 -17.52 -11.22 -26.01
C ASN A 389 -18.66 -10.26 -25.63
N PHE A 390 -18.28 -9.03 -25.31
CA PHE A 390 -19.21 -7.96 -25.01
C PHE A 390 -19.11 -6.84 -26.03
N THR A 391 -20.23 -6.15 -26.24
CA THR A 391 -20.28 -4.91 -27.05
C THR A 391 -20.99 -3.83 -26.27
N TYR A 392 -20.49 -2.60 -26.38
CA TYR A 392 -21.05 -1.42 -25.76
C TYR A 392 -21.90 -0.62 -26.75
N SER A 393 -23.04 -0.12 -26.30
CA SER A 393 -23.94 0.72 -27.09
C SER A 393 -24.66 1.72 -26.20
N ASP A 394 -25.40 2.62 -26.87
CA ASP A 394 -26.35 3.56 -26.26
C ASP A 394 -25.74 4.39 -25.10
N MET A 395 -24.44 4.74 -25.21
CA MET A 395 -23.81 5.63 -24.24
C MET A 395 -24.53 6.97 -24.17
N LYS A 396 -24.89 7.37 -22.98
CA LYS A 396 -25.51 8.67 -22.67
C LYS A 396 -24.86 9.26 -21.44
N VAL A 397 -24.82 10.58 -21.40
CA VAL A 397 -24.30 11.32 -20.25
C VAL A 397 -25.35 12.35 -19.83
N GLU A 398 -25.75 12.30 -18.58
CA GLU A 398 -26.69 13.23 -17.99
C GLU A 398 -26.03 13.97 -16.83
N GLU A 399 -26.07 15.32 -16.87
CA GLU A 399 -25.56 16.15 -15.78
C GLU A 399 -26.45 15.98 -14.54
N GLY A 400 -25.83 15.88 -13.36
CA GLY A 400 -26.46 15.72 -12.07
C GLY A 400 -25.74 16.46 -10.96
N LYS A 401 -26.05 16.06 -9.73
CA LYS A 401 -25.35 16.53 -8.53
C LYS A 401 -24.93 15.33 -7.68
N ASN A 402 -23.68 15.37 -7.18
CA ASN A 402 -23.18 14.38 -6.24
C ASN A 402 -23.68 14.64 -4.80
N LYS A 403 -23.29 13.80 -3.85
CA LYS A 403 -23.68 13.92 -2.42
C LYS A 403 -23.24 15.24 -1.74
N TYR A 404 -22.28 15.95 -2.34
CA TYR A 404 -21.80 17.26 -1.86
C TYR A 404 -22.49 18.44 -2.56
N GLY A 405 -23.39 18.18 -3.51
CA GLY A 405 -24.07 19.21 -4.31
C GLY A 405 -23.23 19.77 -5.46
N GLU A 406 -22.05 19.16 -5.73
CA GLU A 406 -21.20 19.51 -6.87
C GLU A 406 -21.74 18.87 -8.16
N THR A 407 -21.31 19.38 -9.31
CA THR A 407 -21.67 18.81 -10.61
C THR A 407 -21.08 17.41 -10.78
N CYS A 408 -21.89 16.49 -11.29
CA CYS A 408 -21.44 15.16 -11.70
C CYS A 408 -22.12 14.77 -13.03
N TYR A 409 -21.56 13.76 -13.68
CA TYR A 409 -22.08 13.21 -14.93
C TYR A 409 -22.44 11.75 -14.72
N ASN A 410 -23.72 11.42 -14.91
CA ASN A 410 -24.21 10.04 -14.88
C ASN A 410 -24.02 9.44 -16.27
N VAL A 411 -23.02 8.60 -16.43
CA VAL A 411 -22.69 7.91 -17.70
C VAL A 411 -23.42 6.59 -17.72
N THR A 412 -24.33 6.43 -18.66
CA THR A 412 -25.11 5.20 -18.86
C THR A 412 -24.61 4.48 -20.12
N VAL A 413 -24.33 3.17 -20.01
CA VAL A 413 -23.85 2.33 -21.10
C VAL A 413 -24.63 1.01 -21.10
N THR A 414 -25.06 0.54 -22.28
CA THR A 414 -25.65 -0.80 -22.45
C THR A 414 -24.55 -1.77 -22.89
N VAL A 415 -24.34 -2.80 -22.09
CA VAL A 415 -23.40 -3.91 -22.34
C VAL A 415 -24.20 -5.12 -22.81
N THR A 416 -23.87 -5.65 -24.00
CA THR A 416 -24.53 -6.83 -24.60
C THR A 416 -23.53 -7.96 -24.72
N ASN A 417 -23.86 -9.12 -24.17
CA ASN A 417 -23.09 -10.35 -24.35
C ASN A 417 -23.37 -10.97 -25.72
N THR A 418 -22.40 -10.89 -26.60
CA THR A 418 -22.50 -11.39 -28.01
C THR A 418 -21.86 -12.76 -28.21
N GLY A 419 -21.23 -13.33 -27.18
CA GLY A 419 -20.53 -14.62 -27.23
C GLY A 419 -21.39 -15.78 -26.70
N ASP A 420 -20.70 -16.87 -26.34
CA ASP A 420 -21.34 -18.16 -26.06
C ASP A 420 -21.47 -18.48 -24.55
N TYR A 421 -20.72 -17.79 -23.70
CA TYR A 421 -20.71 -17.99 -22.25
C TYR A 421 -21.41 -16.86 -21.52
N ALA A 422 -22.03 -17.14 -20.37
CA ALA A 422 -22.46 -16.07 -19.47
C ALA A 422 -21.23 -15.48 -18.76
N GLY A 423 -21.22 -14.17 -18.50
CA GLY A 423 -20.07 -13.52 -17.87
C GLY A 423 -20.38 -12.12 -17.37
N LYS A 424 -19.45 -11.58 -16.58
CA LYS A 424 -19.42 -10.18 -16.12
C LYS A 424 -18.49 -9.36 -17.02
N GLU A 425 -18.71 -8.06 -17.07
CA GLU A 425 -17.90 -7.10 -17.80
C GLU A 425 -17.53 -5.92 -16.94
N THR A 426 -16.31 -5.42 -17.09
CA THR A 426 -15.83 -4.18 -16.46
C THR A 426 -16.00 -3.01 -17.43
N VAL A 427 -16.90 -2.07 -17.14
CA VAL A 427 -17.07 -0.84 -17.92
C VAL A 427 -16.21 0.25 -17.30
N GLN A 428 -15.28 0.82 -18.07
CA GLN A 428 -14.36 1.86 -17.66
C GLN A 428 -14.69 3.16 -18.38
N ILE A 429 -14.75 4.27 -17.65
CA ILE A 429 -15.00 5.61 -18.19
C ILE A 429 -13.72 6.43 -18.10
N TYR A 430 -13.28 6.89 -19.26
CA TYR A 430 -12.07 7.70 -19.39
C TYR A 430 -12.40 9.12 -19.80
N LEU A 431 -11.67 10.06 -19.21
CA LEU A 431 -11.64 11.48 -19.55
C LEU A 431 -10.58 11.74 -20.62
N SER A 432 -10.91 12.55 -21.62
CA SER A 432 -9.94 13.27 -22.43
C SER A 432 -10.19 14.77 -22.27
N ALA A 433 -9.32 15.43 -21.50
CA ALA A 433 -9.39 16.86 -21.24
C ALA A 433 -8.70 17.67 -22.35
N PRO A 434 -9.10 18.92 -22.59
CA PRO A 434 -8.35 19.83 -23.46
C PRO A 434 -6.91 20.01 -22.97
N TYR A 435 -5.93 20.01 -23.90
CA TYR A 435 -4.56 20.40 -23.63
C TYR A 435 -4.26 21.68 -24.40
N THR A 436 -4.22 22.79 -23.71
CA THR A 436 -4.31 24.14 -24.26
C THR A 436 -2.96 24.87 -24.27
N GLN A 437 -2.91 26.05 -24.87
CA GLN A 437 -1.72 26.88 -24.77
C GLN A 437 -1.47 27.37 -23.33
N TYR A 438 -2.53 27.55 -22.54
CA TYR A 438 -2.41 27.87 -21.11
C TYR A 438 -1.62 26.80 -20.37
N ASP A 439 -1.93 25.53 -20.63
CA ASP A 439 -1.29 24.39 -19.99
C ASP A 439 0.21 24.35 -20.33
N ILE A 440 0.54 24.52 -21.61
CA ILE A 440 1.93 24.55 -22.07
C ILE A 440 2.72 25.69 -21.40
N ASP A 441 2.12 26.89 -21.34
CA ASP A 441 2.76 28.08 -20.76
C ASP A 441 2.96 27.95 -19.24
N ASN A 442 2.04 27.27 -18.54
CA ASN A 442 2.05 27.07 -17.10
C ASN A 442 2.51 25.65 -16.67
N LYS A 443 2.99 24.82 -17.63
CA LYS A 443 3.48 23.44 -17.39
C LYS A 443 2.46 22.55 -16.68
N VAL A 444 1.18 22.70 -17.01
CA VAL A 444 0.13 21.77 -16.58
C VAL A 444 0.11 20.60 -17.56
N GLU A 445 0.46 19.42 -17.10
CA GLU A 445 0.49 18.22 -17.94
C GLU A 445 -0.85 17.50 -17.90
N LYS A 446 -1.23 16.82 -19.00
CA LYS A 446 -2.49 16.09 -19.11
C LYS A 446 -2.31 14.81 -19.89
N ALA A 447 -2.84 13.71 -19.37
CA ALA A 447 -2.95 12.48 -20.12
C ALA A 447 -3.97 12.61 -21.29
N ALA A 448 -3.76 11.89 -22.38
CA ALA A 448 -4.74 11.85 -23.47
C ALA A 448 -6.03 11.17 -23.03
N VAL A 449 -5.90 10.15 -22.18
CA VAL A 449 -7.00 9.46 -21.53
C VAL A 449 -6.64 9.22 -20.05
N GLN A 450 -7.61 9.39 -19.16
CA GLN A 450 -7.48 9.20 -17.72
C GLN A 450 -8.73 8.55 -17.17
N LEU A 451 -8.58 7.48 -16.39
CA LEU A 451 -9.72 6.82 -15.73
C LEU A 451 -10.39 7.79 -14.75
N VAL A 452 -11.72 7.94 -14.86
CA VAL A 452 -12.54 8.81 -13.99
C VAL A 452 -13.83 8.13 -13.51
N GLY A 453 -14.02 6.86 -13.87
CA GLY A 453 -15.16 6.08 -13.41
C GLY A 453 -15.09 4.64 -13.89
N PHE A 454 -15.66 3.73 -13.13
CA PHE A 454 -15.79 2.33 -13.51
C PHE A 454 -16.98 1.66 -12.83
N GLY A 455 -17.39 0.53 -13.39
CA GLY A 455 -18.42 -0.30 -12.78
C GLY A 455 -18.40 -1.72 -13.34
N LYS A 456 -18.83 -2.68 -12.54
CA LYS A 456 -18.91 -4.10 -12.89
C LYS A 456 -20.36 -4.48 -13.16
N THR A 457 -20.63 -5.19 -14.26
CA THR A 457 -21.97 -5.73 -14.51
C THR A 457 -22.25 -6.95 -13.63
N GLY A 458 -23.51 -7.31 -13.51
CA GLY A 458 -23.91 -8.65 -13.11
C GLY A 458 -23.51 -9.69 -14.17
N ILE A 459 -23.86 -10.96 -13.93
CA ILE A 459 -23.66 -12.02 -14.91
C ILE A 459 -24.65 -11.86 -16.06
N ILE A 460 -24.17 -11.45 -17.23
CA ILE A 460 -24.99 -11.29 -18.44
C ILE A 460 -25.03 -12.63 -19.19
N PRO A 461 -26.19 -13.26 -19.35
CA PRO A 461 -26.31 -14.51 -20.09
C PRO A 461 -26.06 -14.28 -21.60
N LYS A 462 -25.75 -15.35 -22.33
CA LYS A 462 -25.60 -15.33 -23.80
C LYS A 462 -26.77 -14.59 -24.47
N GLY A 463 -26.45 -13.57 -25.28
CA GLY A 463 -27.42 -12.73 -25.97
C GLY A 463 -28.22 -11.79 -25.07
N GLY A 464 -27.92 -11.74 -23.77
CA GLY A 464 -28.49 -10.81 -22.82
C GLY A 464 -27.80 -9.46 -22.87
N SER A 465 -28.42 -8.46 -22.25
CA SER A 465 -27.84 -7.12 -22.09
C SER A 465 -28.14 -6.58 -20.70
N GLU A 466 -27.26 -5.76 -20.20
CA GLU A 466 -27.40 -4.99 -18.96
C GLU A 466 -27.05 -3.53 -19.23
N THR A 467 -27.79 -2.62 -18.62
CA THR A 467 -27.47 -1.19 -18.68
C THR A 467 -26.92 -0.76 -17.33
N ILE A 468 -25.70 -0.27 -17.31
CA ILE A 468 -25.00 0.20 -16.12
C ILE A 468 -24.91 1.74 -16.15
N THR A 469 -25.00 2.36 -14.98
CA THR A 469 -24.82 3.81 -14.80
C THR A 469 -23.65 4.04 -13.86
N ILE A 470 -22.70 4.84 -14.32
CA ILE A 470 -21.47 5.19 -13.60
C ILE A 470 -21.46 6.69 -13.38
N GLN A 471 -21.35 7.13 -12.14
CA GLN A 471 -21.18 8.54 -11.79
C GLN A 471 -19.72 8.94 -11.98
N VAL A 472 -19.51 10.08 -12.64
CA VAL A 472 -18.21 10.77 -12.78
C VAL A 472 -18.35 12.15 -12.18
N ASP A 473 -17.59 12.48 -11.17
CA ASP A 473 -17.64 13.80 -10.54
C ASP A 473 -16.85 14.82 -11.40
N GLU A 474 -17.41 16.00 -11.62
CA GLU A 474 -16.73 17.04 -12.42
C GLU A 474 -15.42 17.48 -11.78
N ARG A 475 -15.24 17.33 -10.46
CA ARG A 475 -13.99 17.55 -9.75
C ARG A 475 -12.86 16.68 -10.29
N ASP A 476 -13.14 15.44 -10.73
CA ASP A 476 -12.16 14.53 -11.31
C ASP A 476 -11.77 14.88 -12.76
N LEU A 477 -12.45 15.85 -13.37
CA LEU A 477 -12.08 16.42 -14.67
C LEU A 477 -11.04 17.56 -14.52
N ALA A 478 -10.83 18.07 -13.33
CA ALA A 478 -9.93 19.18 -13.06
C ALA A 478 -8.46 18.70 -12.99
N SER A 479 -7.54 19.56 -13.40
CA SER A 479 -6.10 19.35 -13.27
C SER A 479 -5.48 20.36 -12.31
N TYR A 480 -4.43 19.97 -11.61
CA TYR A 480 -3.74 20.86 -10.67
C TYR A 480 -2.72 21.75 -11.38
N ASP A 481 -2.89 23.05 -11.31
CA ASP A 481 -1.95 24.04 -11.86
C ASP A 481 -0.99 24.54 -10.79
N ALA A 482 0.20 23.95 -10.72
CA ALA A 482 1.21 24.26 -9.70
C ALA A 482 1.92 25.61 -9.91
N TYR A 483 1.94 26.17 -11.12
CA TYR A 483 2.76 27.34 -11.45
C TYR A 483 1.95 28.59 -11.77
N GLY A 484 0.73 28.45 -12.33
CA GLY A 484 -0.14 29.55 -12.70
C GLY A 484 -1.18 29.87 -11.62
N ALA A 485 -2.31 29.15 -11.63
CA ALA A 485 -3.42 29.39 -10.71
C ALA A 485 -3.15 28.90 -9.28
N LYS A 486 -2.25 27.95 -9.09
CA LYS A 486 -1.89 27.29 -7.82
C LYS A 486 -3.07 26.64 -7.11
N THR A 487 -3.93 26.02 -7.90
CA THR A 487 -5.13 25.30 -7.50
C THR A 487 -5.61 24.41 -8.63
N TYR A 488 -6.71 23.66 -8.42
CA TYR A 488 -7.34 22.89 -9.49
C TYR A 488 -8.04 23.80 -10.51
N ILE A 489 -7.87 23.49 -11.79
CA ILE A 489 -8.44 24.21 -12.93
C ILE A 489 -9.25 23.29 -13.82
N LEU A 490 -10.28 23.86 -14.45
CA LEU A 490 -10.97 23.27 -15.60
C LEU A 490 -10.64 24.10 -16.83
N ASP A 491 -10.10 23.49 -17.87
CA ASP A 491 -9.65 24.19 -19.06
C ASP A 491 -10.78 24.69 -19.93
N ALA A 492 -10.45 25.68 -20.77
CA ALA A 492 -11.32 26.09 -21.85
C ALA A 492 -11.38 25.02 -22.92
N GLY A 493 -12.60 24.71 -23.38
CA GLY A 493 -12.85 23.73 -24.43
C GLY A 493 -13.82 22.64 -23.99
N THR A 494 -14.02 21.65 -24.85
CA THR A 494 -14.89 20.50 -24.58
C THR A 494 -14.08 19.39 -23.93
N HIS A 495 -14.54 18.89 -22.80
CA HIS A 495 -14.04 17.68 -22.17
C HIS A 495 -14.81 16.48 -22.75
N TYR A 496 -14.16 15.39 -23.00
CA TYR A 496 -14.81 14.20 -23.54
C TYR A 496 -14.73 13.04 -22.54
N LEU A 497 -15.87 12.36 -22.37
CA LEU A 497 -15.94 11.09 -21.66
C LEU A 497 -16.13 9.97 -22.68
N THR A 498 -15.40 8.87 -22.51
CA THR A 498 -15.54 7.67 -23.34
C THR A 498 -15.67 6.43 -22.46
N ALA A 499 -16.60 5.52 -22.88
CA ALA A 499 -16.70 4.19 -22.29
C ALA A 499 -15.81 3.22 -23.10
N ALA A 500 -14.98 2.46 -22.41
CA ALA A 500 -14.04 1.55 -23.03
C ALA A 500 -13.79 0.31 -22.15
N THR A 501 -13.22 -0.73 -22.73
CA THR A 501 -12.80 -1.95 -22.03
C THR A 501 -11.44 -1.79 -21.34
N ASP A 502 -10.64 -0.84 -21.81
CA ASP A 502 -9.28 -0.57 -21.35
C ASP A 502 -8.80 0.81 -21.83
N ALA A 503 -7.63 1.24 -21.36
CA ALA A 503 -7.08 2.57 -21.66
C ALA A 503 -6.75 2.76 -23.15
N HIS A 504 -6.28 1.72 -23.84
CA HIS A 504 -5.94 1.81 -25.26
C HIS A 504 -7.17 1.94 -26.15
N ASN A 505 -8.22 1.16 -25.86
CA ASN A 505 -9.52 1.33 -26.53
C ASN A 505 -10.10 2.73 -26.28
N ALA A 506 -9.92 3.28 -25.09
CA ALA A 506 -10.33 4.67 -24.78
C ALA A 506 -9.56 5.67 -25.67
N ALA A 507 -8.24 5.56 -25.80
CA ALA A 507 -7.44 6.40 -26.67
C ALA A 507 -7.89 6.30 -28.15
N ASN A 508 -8.13 5.08 -28.64
CA ASN A 508 -8.61 4.85 -29.99
C ASN A 508 -10.03 5.41 -30.24
N ASN A 509 -10.95 5.33 -29.24
CA ASN A 509 -12.27 5.95 -29.35
C ASN A 509 -12.19 7.47 -29.51
N ILE A 510 -11.34 8.14 -28.73
CA ILE A 510 -11.10 9.58 -28.83
C ILE A 510 -10.46 9.95 -30.17
N LEU A 511 -9.46 9.18 -30.62
CA LEU A 511 -8.85 9.38 -31.94
C LEU A 511 -9.89 9.25 -33.08
N ALA A 512 -10.74 8.23 -33.01
CA ALA A 512 -11.81 8.04 -34.00
C ALA A 512 -12.82 9.22 -33.99
N MET A 513 -13.15 9.76 -32.82
CA MET A 513 -13.98 10.95 -32.67
C MET A 513 -13.33 12.18 -33.35
N HIS A 514 -11.97 12.28 -33.30
CA HIS A 514 -11.21 13.28 -34.04
C HIS A 514 -11.06 12.96 -35.53
N GLY A 515 -11.69 11.90 -36.04
CA GLY A 515 -11.66 11.50 -37.45
C GLY A 515 -10.38 10.79 -37.88
N LYS A 516 -9.58 10.29 -36.93
CA LYS A 516 -8.39 9.48 -37.21
C LYS A 516 -8.77 8.05 -37.53
N THR A 517 -7.93 7.36 -38.25
CA THR A 517 -8.13 6.01 -38.76
C THR A 517 -6.80 5.23 -38.75
N MET A 518 -6.85 3.96 -39.11
CA MET A 518 -5.66 3.14 -39.36
C MET A 518 -4.67 3.78 -40.40
N ALA A 519 -5.19 4.59 -41.34
CA ALA A 519 -4.35 5.29 -42.30
C ALA A 519 -3.56 6.47 -41.70
N ASP A 520 -3.97 6.95 -40.53
CA ASP A 520 -3.31 7.99 -39.77
C ASP A 520 -2.34 7.44 -38.71
N GLY A 521 -2.18 6.11 -38.65
CA GLY A 521 -1.26 5.42 -37.74
C GLY A 521 -1.92 4.81 -36.50
N MET A 522 -3.25 4.77 -36.43
CA MET A 522 -3.94 3.95 -35.40
C MET A 522 -3.63 2.47 -35.66
N ASP A 523 -3.55 1.69 -34.59
CA ASP A 523 -3.30 0.24 -34.67
C ASP A 523 -4.59 -0.59 -34.58
N ALA A 524 -5.70 0.04 -34.11
CA ALA A 524 -7.05 -0.53 -34.08
C ALA A 524 -8.13 0.51 -34.44
N GLU A 525 -9.32 0.05 -34.81
CA GLU A 525 -10.45 0.92 -35.03
C GLU A 525 -11.05 1.34 -33.68
N GLY A 526 -11.27 2.66 -33.49
CA GLY A 526 -11.99 3.19 -32.35
C GLY A 526 -13.49 3.36 -32.62
N ASN A 527 -14.30 3.50 -31.56
CA ASN A 527 -15.74 3.71 -31.64
C ASN A 527 -16.12 5.12 -31.16
N ALA A 528 -16.23 6.06 -32.09
CA ALA A 528 -16.63 7.44 -31.81
C ALA A 528 -18.05 7.57 -31.20
N ASN A 529 -18.92 6.54 -31.30
CA ASN A 529 -20.25 6.57 -30.70
C ASN A 529 -20.22 6.33 -29.18
N LEU A 530 -19.08 5.91 -28.64
CA LEU A 530 -18.84 5.77 -27.21
C LEU A 530 -18.10 6.99 -26.63
N VAL A 531 -18.14 8.13 -27.32
CA VAL A 531 -17.54 9.39 -26.88
C VAL A 531 -18.62 10.46 -26.77
N VAL A 532 -18.74 11.11 -25.62
CA VAL A 532 -19.68 12.20 -25.38
C VAL A 532 -18.94 13.41 -24.84
N GLY A 533 -19.19 14.58 -25.45
CA GLY A 533 -18.68 15.86 -24.93
C GLY A 533 -19.44 16.29 -23.69
N VAL A 534 -18.71 16.72 -22.68
CA VAL A 534 -19.20 17.38 -21.47
C VAL A 534 -18.54 18.75 -21.35
N ARG A 535 -19.11 19.70 -20.60
CA ARG A 535 -18.64 21.10 -20.59
C ARG A 535 -18.38 21.64 -22.01
N GLU A 536 -19.30 21.43 -22.94
CA GLU A 536 -19.11 21.82 -24.33
C GLU A 536 -18.71 23.29 -24.48
N ASN A 537 -17.54 23.55 -25.13
CA ASN A 537 -16.95 24.88 -25.26
C ASN A 537 -16.86 25.65 -23.94
N GLY A 538 -16.59 24.96 -22.83
CA GLY A 538 -16.44 25.56 -21.50
C GLY A 538 -15.39 26.66 -21.47
N GLU A 539 -15.57 27.66 -20.60
CA GLU A 539 -14.56 28.68 -20.35
C GLU A 539 -13.53 28.14 -19.33
N PHE A 540 -12.33 28.72 -19.34
CA PHE A 540 -11.32 28.46 -18.31
C PHE A 540 -11.87 28.84 -16.92
N ASP A 541 -11.72 27.92 -15.94
CA ASP A 541 -12.21 28.10 -14.58
C ASP A 541 -11.16 27.60 -13.56
N SER A 542 -10.71 28.52 -12.72
CA SER A 542 -9.78 28.26 -11.60
C SER A 542 -10.45 28.52 -10.25
N THR A 543 -11.77 28.57 -10.19
CA THR A 543 -12.52 28.97 -9.00
C THR A 543 -13.45 27.89 -8.45
N THR A 544 -14.10 27.13 -9.30
CA THR A 544 -15.08 26.12 -8.90
C THR A 544 -14.48 25.08 -7.97
N TYR A 545 -13.30 24.57 -8.30
CA TYR A 545 -12.59 23.55 -7.51
C TYR A 545 -11.34 24.08 -6.78
N SER A 546 -11.30 25.40 -6.53
CA SER A 546 -10.28 26.04 -5.69
C SER A 546 -10.44 25.75 -4.20
N LYS A 547 -11.47 25.01 -3.81
CA LYS A 547 -11.73 24.59 -2.43
C LYS A 547 -11.93 23.09 -2.36
N SER A 548 -11.49 22.52 -1.25
CA SER A 548 -11.79 21.12 -0.89
C SER A 548 -13.28 20.95 -0.52
N ILE A 549 -13.68 19.70 -0.31
CA ILE A 549 -15.08 19.34 0.05
C ILE A 549 -15.49 20.00 1.37
N ASN A 550 -14.56 20.20 2.31
CA ASN A 550 -14.83 20.87 3.59
C ASN A 550 -14.83 22.40 3.49
N GLY A 551 -14.56 22.98 2.30
CA GLY A 551 -14.55 24.42 2.05
C GLY A 551 -13.20 25.13 2.27
N THR A 552 -12.13 24.41 2.59
CA THR A 552 -10.78 24.97 2.75
C THR A 552 -10.19 25.37 1.40
N GLU A 553 -9.56 26.53 1.31
CA GLU A 553 -8.88 26.98 0.09
C GLU A 553 -7.71 26.03 -0.26
N ILE A 554 -7.66 25.56 -1.49
CA ILE A 554 -6.59 24.72 -2.03
C ILE A 554 -5.54 25.62 -2.66
N THR A 555 -4.31 25.51 -2.19
CA THR A 555 -3.16 26.26 -2.71
C THR A 555 -1.90 25.40 -2.64
N ASN A 556 -0.81 25.84 -3.28
CA ASN A 556 0.46 25.11 -3.21
C ASN A 556 0.92 24.88 -1.78
N GLN A 557 1.20 23.64 -1.45
CA GLN A 557 1.74 23.18 -0.18
C GLN A 557 3.14 22.56 -0.34
N LEU A 558 3.51 22.15 -1.56
CA LEU A 558 4.65 21.28 -1.81
C LEU A 558 5.75 21.94 -2.68
N ASP A 559 5.76 23.29 -2.80
CA ASP A 559 6.78 24.04 -3.54
C ASP A 559 8.21 23.66 -3.11
N HIS A 560 8.40 23.23 -1.85
CA HIS A 560 9.69 22.81 -1.32
C HIS A 560 10.16 21.41 -1.83
N ALA A 561 9.26 20.62 -2.41
CA ALA A 561 9.57 19.35 -3.04
C ALA A 561 9.81 19.48 -4.56
N ASP A 562 9.48 20.62 -5.18
CA ASP A 562 9.84 20.90 -6.57
C ASP A 562 11.30 21.34 -6.65
N PRO A 563 12.20 20.57 -7.30
CA PRO A 563 13.62 20.91 -7.33
C PRO A 563 13.90 22.23 -8.05
N ASN A 564 13.10 22.62 -9.04
CA ASN A 564 13.30 23.86 -9.77
C ASN A 564 12.92 25.08 -8.93
N LEU A 565 11.86 24.99 -8.12
CA LEU A 565 11.47 26.03 -7.17
C LEU A 565 12.43 26.06 -5.98
N TYR A 566 12.77 24.89 -5.45
CA TYR A 566 13.66 24.80 -4.29
C TYR A 566 15.07 25.32 -4.57
N TYR A 567 15.68 24.96 -5.71
CA TYR A 567 17.01 25.46 -6.09
C TYR A 567 17.00 26.89 -6.69
N ASP A 568 15.81 27.47 -6.90
CA ASP A 568 15.62 28.75 -7.59
C ASP A 568 16.34 28.81 -8.95
N LYS A 569 16.30 27.71 -9.68
CA LYS A 569 16.86 27.54 -11.02
C LYS A 569 16.34 26.25 -11.65
N ASN A 570 16.34 26.19 -12.98
CA ASN A 570 15.98 24.99 -13.70
C ASN A 570 17.09 23.93 -13.55
N VAL A 571 16.90 22.96 -12.63
CA VAL A 571 17.83 21.83 -12.40
C VAL A 571 17.29 20.52 -12.94
N VAL A 572 15.97 20.43 -13.20
CA VAL A 572 15.29 19.27 -13.74
C VAL A 572 14.42 19.72 -14.93
N THR A 573 14.54 19.02 -16.06
CA THR A 573 13.57 19.10 -17.13
C THR A 573 12.57 17.97 -16.94
N PHE A 574 11.35 18.29 -16.51
CA PHE A 574 10.27 17.34 -16.38
C PHE A 574 9.78 16.91 -17.77
N LEU A 575 9.33 15.66 -17.89
CA LEU A 575 8.74 15.14 -19.10
C LEU A 575 7.47 15.92 -19.45
N SER A 576 7.34 16.36 -20.72
CA SER A 576 6.21 17.17 -21.17
C SER A 576 5.61 16.64 -22.47
N ARG A 577 4.30 16.58 -22.49
CA ARG A 577 3.49 16.28 -23.67
C ARG A 577 3.69 17.29 -24.82
N SER A 578 4.06 18.52 -24.49
CA SER A 578 4.31 19.54 -25.49
C SER A 578 5.55 19.27 -26.35
N ASP A 579 6.54 18.51 -25.82
CA ASP A 579 7.77 18.15 -26.51
C ASP A 579 8.39 16.85 -25.96
N TRP A 580 7.82 15.71 -26.28
CA TRP A 580 8.25 14.39 -25.81
C TRP A 580 9.74 14.13 -26.00
N ARG A 581 10.27 14.44 -27.21
CA ARG A 581 11.69 14.16 -27.51
C ARG A 581 12.62 15.17 -26.89
N GLY A 582 12.21 16.44 -26.76
CA GLY A 582 13.03 17.49 -26.18
C GLY A 582 13.10 17.45 -24.67
N THR A 583 12.13 16.83 -24.01
CA THR A 583 12.08 16.69 -22.54
C THR A 583 12.38 15.27 -22.04
N TRP A 584 12.70 14.36 -22.97
CA TRP A 584 12.98 12.97 -22.69
C TRP A 584 14.41 12.77 -22.18
N ARG A 585 14.53 12.12 -21.02
CA ARG A 585 15.74 11.50 -20.47
C ARG A 585 16.97 12.42 -20.36
N GLU A 586 17.07 13.12 -19.28
CA GLU A 586 18.35 13.64 -18.81
C GLU A 586 18.73 12.94 -17.50
N ASN A 587 20.00 12.53 -17.37
CA ASN A 587 20.51 12.12 -16.07
C ASN A 587 20.53 13.34 -15.16
N ILE A 588 19.88 13.24 -14.01
CA ILE A 588 19.75 14.35 -13.07
C ILE A 588 20.82 14.21 -11.99
N GLU A 589 21.63 15.23 -11.85
CA GLU A 589 22.64 15.32 -10.80
C GLU A 589 22.33 16.51 -9.87
N LEU A 590 21.89 16.22 -8.64
CA LEU A 590 21.65 17.22 -7.62
C LEU A 590 22.81 17.29 -6.63
N ALA A 591 23.02 18.49 -6.07
CA ALA A 591 24.04 18.75 -5.05
C ALA A 591 23.41 19.38 -3.81
N ILE A 592 23.93 19.03 -2.62
CA ILE A 592 23.55 19.67 -1.37
C ILE A 592 23.99 21.13 -1.42
N ILE A 593 23.05 22.04 -1.20
CA ILE A 593 23.31 23.47 -1.04
C ILE A 593 23.21 23.88 0.43
N GLU A 594 23.73 25.03 0.79
CA GLU A 594 23.89 25.47 2.19
C GLU A 594 22.58 25.42 3.00
N LYS A 595 21.45 25.84 2.39
CA LYS A 595 20.14 25.82 3.06
C LYS A 595 19.60 24.41 3.34
N MET A 596 20.04 23.38 2.59
CA MET A 596 19.62 22.00 2.80
C MET A 596 20.21 21.39 4.08
N ILE A 597 21.40 21.84 4.50
CA ILE A 597 22.12 21.20 5.61
C ILE A 597 21.28 21.20 6.90
N PRO A 598 20.75 22.33 7.36
CA PRO A 598 19.85 22.30 8.52
C PRO A 598 18.53 21.57 8.26
N GLU A 599 17.98 21.62 7.06
CA GLU A 599 16.69 20.99 6.75
C GLU A 599 16.77 19.46 6.66
N LEU A 600 17.95 18.91 6.32
CA LEU A 600 18.22 17.47 6.30
C LEU A 600 18.71 16.91 7.64
N ALA A 601 18.95 17.75 8.66
CA ALA A 601 19.30 17.31 10.00
C ALA A 601 18.13 16.56 10.65
N ILE A 602 18.45 15.57 11.50
CA ILE A 602 17.46 14.84 12.29
C ILE A 602 16.98 15.71 13.46
N ASP A 603 17.92 16.21 14.26
CA ASP A 603 17.63 17.07 15.42
C ASP A 603 17.23 18.48 14.96
N ARG A 604 15.94 18.73 14.85
CA ARG A 604 15.36 19.99 14.38
C ARG A 604 14.91 20.88 15.51
N TRP A 605 14.27 20.34 16.54
CA TRP A 605 13.68 21.14 17.60
C TRP A 605 14.74 21.77 18.51
N THR A 606 15.67 20.98 18.98
CA THR A 606 16.71 21.42 19.90
C THR A 606 17.98 21.91 19.20
N GLY A 607 18.34 21.32 18.05
CA GLY A 607 19.57 21.63 17.33
C GLY A 607 19.49 22.83 16.39
N ILE A 608 18.37 23.01 15.70
CA ILE A 608 18.19 24.04 14.67
C ILE A 608 17.24 25.13 15.16
N GLY A 609 16.31 24.78 16.04
CA GLY A 609 15.32 25.68 16.61
C GLY A 609 13.94 25.55 15.99
N ARG A 610 12.96 26.02 16.74
CA ARG A 610 11.54 25.90 16.45
C ARG A 610 11.02 26.86 15.37
N ASP A 611 11.86 27.75 14.85
CA ASP A 611 11.49 28.78 13.86
C ASP A 611 11.08 28.18 12.49
N PHE A 612 11.23 26.86 12.32
CA PHE A 612 10.76 26.14 11.14
C PHE A 612 9.26 25.84 11.12
N TYR A 613 8.58 25.98 12.28
CA TYR A 613 7.20 25.56 12.45
C TYR A 613 6.30 26.72 12.82
N GLU A 614 5.11 26.71 12.25
CA GLU A 614 4.04 27.60 12.64
C GLU A 614 3.19 26.91 13.73
N TYR A 615 2.86 27.62 14.79
CA TYR A 615 1.99 27.13 15.88
C TYR A 615 1.19 28.28 16.49
N PRO A 616 0.04 28.00 17.12
CA PRO A 616 -0.76 29.00 17.81
C PRO A 616 0.05 29.71 18.88
N LYS A 617 -0.04 31.03 18.92
CA LYS A 617 0.76 31.85 19.87
C LYS A 617 0.46 31.54 21.34
N GLU A 618 -0.75 31.12 21.65
CA GLU A 618 -1.17 30.65 22.97
C GLU A 618 -0.36 29.44 23.46
N TRP A 619 0.21 28.64 22.57
CA TRP A 619 1.07 27.49 22.92
C TRP A 619 2.39 27.90 23.60
N GLU A 620 2.74 29.19 23.57
CA GLU A 620 3.85 29.70 24.40
C GLU A 620 3.56 29.63 25.91
N ASN A 621 2.31 29.35 26.30
CA ASN A 621 1.90 29.21 27.70
C ASN A 621 1.61 27.72 27.99
N MET A 622 1.93 27.28 29.23
CA MET A 622 1.60 25.92 29.68
C MET A 622 0.09 25.71 29.68
N PRO A 623 -0.42 24.56 29.13
CA PRO A 623 -1.83 24.20 29.27
C PRO A 623 -2.15 23.78 30.71
N ILE A 624 -3.44 23.74 31.02
CA ILE A 624 -3.91 23.15 32.28
C ILE A 624 -3.80 21.62 32.19
N LEU A 625 -3.16 20.99 33.14
CA LEU A 625 -3.02 19.55 33.26
C LEU A 625 -3.41 19.09 34.70
N ASP A 626 -3.74 17.80 34.84
CA ASP A 626 -4.06 17.17 36.13
C ASP A 626 -5.22 17.87 36.90
N ALA A 627 -6.21 18.38 36.16
CA ALA A 627 -7.34 19.15 36.71
C ALA A 627 -8.27 18.32 37.60
N LYS A 628 -8.37 16.99 37.34
CA LYS A 628 -9.24 16.04 38.11
C LYS A 628 -10.70 16.52 38.19
N ASN A 629 -11.23 17.01 37.08
CA ASN A 629 -12.62 17.46 37.02
C ASN A 629 -13.64 16.32 36.94
N GLY A 630 -13.17 15.06 36.79
CA GLY A 630 -13.99 13.84 36.85
C GLY A 630 -14.61 13.45 35.50
N LEU A 631 -14.36 14.17 34.43
CA LEU A 631 -14.80 13.77 33.08
C LEU A 631 -14.02 12.58 32.56
N THR A 632 -14.73 11.66 31.92
CA THR A 632 -14.16 10.46 31.28
C THR A 632 -14.40 10.48 29.78
N LEU A 633 -13.66 9.67 29.04
CA LEU A 633 -13.86 9.53 27.59
C LEU A 633 -15.30 9.05 27.26
N TYR A 634 -15.89 8.21 28.13
CA TYR A 634 -17.27 7.77 27.97
C TYR A 634 -18.29 8.92 27.97
N ASP A 635 -18.03 10.00 28.73
CA ASP A 635 -18.96 11.13 28.84
C ASP A 635 -19.12 11.85 27.49
N MET A 636 -18.12 11.80 26.61
CA MET A 636 -18.16 12.41 25.27
C MET A 636 -19.29 11.85 24.39
N PHE A 637 -19.81 10.65 24.66
CA PHE A 637 -21.00 10.13 23.99
C PHE A 637 -22.30 10.83 24.32
N ASN A 638 -22.31 11.68 25.35
CA ASN A 638 -23.51 12.31 25.87
C ASN A 638 -23.37 13.84 26.01
N MET A 639 -22.24 14.40 25.62
CA MET A 639 -21.96 15.85 25.69
C MET A 639 -22.10 16.47 24.30
N ASP A 640 -22.81 17.60 24.23
CA ASP A 640 -23.04 18.48 23.08
C ASP A 640 -23.05 19.90 23.65
N GLU A 641 -21.84 20.51 23.81
CA GLU A 641 -21.71 21.78 24.51
C GLU A 641 -21.91 22.99 23.58
N ASP A 642 -21.70 22.85 22.30
CA ASP A 642 -21.98 23.90 21.30
C ASP A 642 -23.42 23.88 20.81
N ASN A 643 -24.18 22.83 21.14
CA ASN A 643 -25.59 22.62 20.81
C ASN A 643 -25.84 22.54 19.29
N ASP A 644 -24.94 21.93 18.55
CA ASP A 644 -25.09 21.69 17.11
C ASP A 644 -25.94 20.44 16.80
N GLY A 645 -26.22 19.63 17.80
CA GLY A 645 -27.00 18.38 17.75
C GLY A 645 -26.18 17.13 17.52
N LYS A 646 -24.86 17.22 17.58
CA LYS A 646 -23.93 16.10 17.60
C LYS A 646 -23.28 15.98 18.97
N ASN A 647 -22.99 14.76 19.39
CA ASN A 647 -22.21 14.57 20.62
C ASN A 647 -20.70 14.77 20.33
N ALA A 648 -19.93 15.13 21.33
CA ALA A 648 -18.49 15.29 21.24
C ALA A 648 -17.77 14.05 20.67
N SER A 649 -18.34 12.86 20.81
CA SER A 649 -17.82 11.64 20.14
C SER A 649 -17.93 11.68 18.60
N GLU A 650 -18.84 12.48 18.05
CA GLU A 650 -19.07 12.65 16.62
C GLU A 650 -18.52 13.98 16.09
N ASP A 651 -18.24 14.92 17.02
CA ASP A 651 -17.70 16.24 16.74
C ASP A 651 -16.36 16.46 17.45
N TYR A 652 -15.28 16.46 16.68
CA TYR A 652 -13.93 16.74 17.17
C TYR A 652 -13.78 18.13 17.76
N ASP A 653 -14.52 19.11 17.22
CA ASP A 653 -14.37 20.53 17.57
C ASP A 653 -15.30 20.94 18.74
N ASP A 654 -16.10 20.01 19.33
CA ASP A 654 -16.96 20.30 20.50
C ASP A 654 -16.14 20.76 21.70
N PRO A 655 -16.55 21.87 22.41
CA PRO A 655 -15.83 22.39 23.57
C PRO A 655 -15.66 21.43 24.77
N ALA A 656 -16.44 20.36 24.85
CA ALA A 656 -16.30 19.34 25.88
C ALA A 656 -14.91 18.69 25.88
N TRP A 657 -14.29 18.54 24.69
CA TRP A 657 -12.94 18.00 24.54
C TRP A 657 -11.91 18.80 25.33
N SER A 658 -11.94 20.13 25.25
CA SER A 658 -11.00 20.97 25.99
C SER A 658 -11.03 20.70 27.49
N LYS A 659 -12.24 20.46 28.08
CA LYS A 659 -12.39 20.14 29.52
C LYS A 659 -11.90 18.73 29.85
N LEU A 660 -12.11 17.75 28.95
CA LEU A 660 -11.59 16.41 29.12
C LEU A 660 -10.06 16.41 29.16
N LEU A 661 -9.45 17.10 28.20
CA LEU A 661 -8.00 17.17 28.04
C LEU A 661 -7.26 17.85 29.21
N GLU A 662 -7.91 18.73 29.96
CA GLU A 662 -7.35 19.31 31.21
C GLU A 662 -7.02 18.24 32.27
N ASN A 663 -7.63 17.03 32.23
CA ASN A 663 -7.34 15.95 33.16
C ASN A 663 -6.03 15.21 32.88
N LEU A 664 -5.49 15.33 31.66
CA LEU A 664 -4.28 14.60 31.22
C LEU A 664 -3.09 14.91 32.12
N THR A 665 -2.26 13.92 32.32
CA THR A 665 -0.98 14.04 33.05
C THR A 665 0.19 14.12 32.06
N MET A 666 1.30 14.70 32.49
CA MET A 666 2.52 14.76 31.66
C MET A 666 3.04 13.36 31.29
N GLU A 667 2.87 12.37 32.16
CA GLU A 667 3.27 10.99 31.90
C GLU A 667 2.46 10.37 30.77
N GLU A 668 1.15 10.58 30.75
CA GLU A 668 0.26 10.13 29.67
C GLU A 668 0.56 10.84 28.36
N LEU A 669 0.83 12.14 28.39
CA LEU A 669 1.22 12.89 27.18
C LEU A 669 2.52 12.36 26.54
N ILE A 670 3.53 12.07 27.37
CA ILE A 670 4.81 11.55 26.89
C ILE A 670 4.67 10.11 26.34
N SER A 671 3.68 9.36 26.81
CA SER A 671 3.50 7.95 26.41
C SER A 671 3.23 7.77 24.90
N VAL A 672 2.83 8.81 24.17
CA VAL A 672 2.68 8.76 22.71
C VAL A 672 4.02 8.46 22.01
N GLY A 673 5.15 8.72 22.66
CA GLY A 673 6.50 8.39 22.15
C GLY A 673 6.90 6.92 22.29
N ASP A 674 6.01 6.08 22.80
CA ASP A 674 6.30 4.69 23.20
C ASP A 674 5.21 3.71 22.76
N CYS A 675 4.56 3.95 21.63
CA CYS A 675 3.62 3.02 21.01
C CYS A 675 4.40 1.98 20.21
N PHE A 676 3.95 0.73 20.18
CA PHE A 676 4.49 -0.31 19.29
C PHE A 676 3.46 -1.43 19.15
N HIS A 677 2.72 -1.47 18.03
CA HIS A 677 1.57 -2.36 17.84
C HIS A 677 0.51 -2.26 18.95
N TRP A 678 0.50 -1.17 19.68
CA TRP A 678 -0.49 -0.83 20.69
C TRP A 678 -0.37 0.64 21.12
N ARG A 679 -1.45 1.21 21.59
CA ARG A 679 -1.48 2.54 22.20
C ARG A 679 -1.78 2.43 23.70
N HIS A 680 -1.13 3.25 24.50
CA HIS A 680 -1.30 3.24 25.94
C HIS A 680 -2.74 3.60 26.35
N PRO A 681 -3.31 2.96 27.42
CA PRO A 681 -4.50 3.47 28.07
C PRO A 681 -4.21 4.84 28.72
N VAL A 682 -5.25 5.66 28.84
CA VAL A 682 -5.17 7.00 29.46
C VAL A 682 -6.07 7.03 30.70
N PRO A 683 -5.58 6.56 31.84
CA PRO A 683 -6.39 6.39 33.06
C PRO A 683 -7.00 7.68 33.62
N SER A 684 -6.34 8.85 33.43
CA SER A 684 -6.85 10.14 33.92
C SER A 684 -8.21 10.52 33.32
N VAL A 685 -8.53 10.02 32.14
CA VAL A 685 -9.81 10.21 31.45
C VAL A 685 -10.54 8.88 31.20
N ASN A 686 -10.11 7.82 31.89
CA ASN A 686 -10.69 6.47 31.81
C ASN A 686 -10.79 5.94 30.35
N ALA A 687 -9.80 6.23 29.51
CA ALA A 687 -9.73 5.76 28.14
C ALA A 687 -8.95 4.45 28.07
N PRO A 688 -9.47 3.41 27.37
CA PRO A 688 -8.71 2.19 27.11
C PRO A 688 -7.55 2.46 26.15
N GLY A 689 -6.60 1.53 26.11
CA GLY A 689 -5.62 1.48 25.04
C GLY A 689 -6.21 0.86 23.78
N SER A 690 -5.37 0.67 22.76
CA SER A 690 -5.72 -0.11 21.57
C SER A 690 -4.72 -1.22 21.34
N ARG A 691 -5.16 -2.30 20.69
CA ARG A 691 -4.29 -3.29 20.08
C ARG A 691 -4.27 -3.03 18.59
N ASP A 692 -3.09 -2.80 18.06
CA ASP A 692 -2.87 -2.42 16.66
C ASP A 692 -2.08 -3.54 15.98
N GLU A 693 -2.39 -3.88 14.72
CA GLU A 693 -1.69 -4.96 14.03
C GLU A 693 -1.64 -4.74 12.51
N ASN A 694 -0.64 -5.32 11.84
CA ASN A 694 -0.50 -5.24 10.39
C ASN A 694 -1.60 -5.98 9.65
N GLY A 695 -1.85 -5.58 8.40
CA GLY A 695 -2.82 -6.30 7.60
C GLY A 695 -3.24 -5.72 6.26
N PRO A 696 -2.32 -5.42 5.29
CA PRO A 696 -2.76 -5.03 3.94
C PRO A 696 -3.57 -6.10 3.23
N GLN A 697 -3.15 -7.38 3.28
CA GLN A 697 -3.86 -8.52 2.67
C GLN A 697 -4.74 -9.29 3.67
N GLY A 698 -5.26 -8.60 4.69
CA GLY A 698 -5.94 -9.20 5.84
C GLY A 698 -5.07 -9.20 7.09
N LEU A 699 -5.69 -9.39 8.26
CA LEU A 699 -5.00 -9.31 9.55
C LEU A 699 -3.80 -10.25 9.64
N THR A 700 -2.62 -9.70 9.90
CA THR A 700 -1.38 -10.47 10.06
C THR A 700 -1.32 -11.08 11.46
N VAL A 701 -1.45 -12.40 11.54
CA VAL A 701 -1.38 -13.17 12.80
C VAL A 701 -0.04 -13.86 13.02
N SER A 702 0.93 -13.59 12.16
CA SER A 702 2.35 -13.97 12.26
C SER A 702 3.19 -12.77 12.73
N LEU A 703 4.51 -12.86 12.75
CA LEU A 703 5.36 -11.80 13.27
C LEU A 703 4.93 -11.33 14.67
N PHE A 704 4.56 -10.05 14.80
CA PHE A 704 4.14 -9.46 16.07
C PHE A 704 2.71 -9.88 16.49
N GLY A 705 1.86 -10.28 15.56
CA GLY A 705 0.52 -10.84 15.81
C GLY A 705 0.51 -12.30 16.31
N GLY A 706 1.65 -12.96 16.42
CA GLY A 706 1.73 -14.38 16.82
C GLY A 706 1.26 -14.72 18.23
N GLY A 707 1.00 -13.70 19.06
CA GLY A 707 0.43 -13.84 20.43
C GLY A 707 -1.07 -13.54 20.51
N LEU A 708 -1.73 -13.18 19.42
CA LEU A 708 -3.15 -12.81 19.40
C LEU A 708 -4.03 -14.01 19.79
N VAL A 709 -5.06 -13.71 20.58
CA VAL A 709 -6.07 -14.68 21.00
C VAL A 709 -7.47 -14.15 20.73
N THR A 710 -8.34 -15.03 20.32
CA THR A 710 -9.75 -14.75 20.08
C THR A 710 -10.50 -14.39 21.35
N THR A 711 -11.73 -13.92 21.20
CA THR A 711 -12.63 -13.61 22.31
C THR A 711 -12.92 -14.83 23.21
N ASP A 712 -12.88 -16.05 22.65
CA ASP A 712 -13.05 -17.32 23.37
C ASP A 712 -11.71 -17.92 23.87
N GLY A 713 -10.59 -17.20 23.70
CA GLY A 713 -9.26 -17.57 24.23
C GLY A 713 -8.47 -18.57 23.40
N LYS A 714 -8.88 -18.87 22.15
CA LYS A 714 -8.09 -19.65 21.20
C LYS A 714 -6.97 -18.80 20.56
N LYS A 715 -6.00 -19.44 19.94
CA LYS A 715 -5.06 -18.73 19.07
C LYS A 715 -5.84 -18.11 17.91
N ALA A 716 -5.61 -16.81 17.65
CA ALA A 716 -6.25 -16.14 16.54
C ALA A 716 -5.70 -16.65 15.19
N GLU A 717 -6.60 -16.84 14.26
CA GLU A 717 -6.34 -17.09 12.85
C GLU A 717 -7.14 -16.06 12.05
N ALA A 718 -6.63 -15.63 10.91
CA ALA A 718 -7.29 -14.65 10.06
C ALA A 718 -7.34 -15.15 8.60
N THR A 719 -8.19 -14.55 7.80
CA THR A 719 -8.29 -14.81 6.37
C THR A 719 -7.06 -14.25 5.66
N ALA A 720 -6.34 -15.09 4.92
CA ALA A 720 -5.31 -14.65 4.01
C ALA A 720 -5.96 -14.33 2.66
N PHE A 721 -6.21 -13.06 2.38
CA PHE A 721 -6.75 -12.64 1.10
C PHE A 721 -5.71 -12.71 -0.02
N THR A 722 -6.13 -12.54 -1.26
CA THR A 722 -5.25 -12.31 -2.43
C THR A 722 -4.44 -11.01 -2.23
N SER A 723 -3.44 -10.78 -3.06
CA SER A 723 -2.75 -9.48 -3.08
C SER A 723 -3.70 -8.33 -3.44
N GLU A 724 -3.39 -7.11 -2.98
CA GLU A 724 -4.28 -5.95 -3.16
C GLU A 724 -4.49 -5.60 -4.64
N ASP A 725 -3.52 -5.84 -5.50
CA ASP A 725 -3.64 -5.69 -6.95
C ASP A 725 -4.69 -6.63 -7.56
N VAL A 726 -4.80 -7.89 -7.07
CA VAL A 726 -5.87 -8.83 -7.49
C VAL A 726 -7.24 -8.37 -7.00
N MET A 727 -7.34 -7.91 -5.75
CA MET A 727 -8.58 -7.33 -5.21
C MET A 727 -9.04 -6.15 -6.07
N THR A 728 -8.09 -5.31 -6.48
CA THR A 728 -8.34 -4.13 -7.32
C THR A 728 -8.71 -4.50 -8.76
N ALA A 729 -8.12 -5.57 -9.30
CA ALA A 729 -8.40 -6.08 -10.65
C ALA A 729 -9.84 -6.59 -10.83
N THR A 730 -10.59 -6.75 -9.75
CA THR A 730 -12.03 -6.99 -9.80
C THR A 730 -12.81 -5.79 -10.35
N PHE A 731 -12.32 -4.56 -10.20
CA PHE A 731 -13.05 -3.31 -10.48
C PHE A 731 -14.45 -3.31 -9.86
N ASN A 732 -14.59 -3.93 -8.70
CA ASN A 732 -15.87 -4.15 -8.01
C ASN A 732 -15.85 -3.58 -6.59
N ARG A 733 -16.40 -2.37 -6.44
CA ARG A 733 -16.48 -1.65 -5.17
C ARG A 733 -17.21 -2.45 -4.08
N GLU A 734 -18.33 -3.10 -4.45
CA GLU A 734 -19.13 -3.90 -3.49
C GLU A 734 -18.32 -5.08 -2.95
N LEU A 735 -17.57 -5.77 -3.82
CA LEU A 735 -16.73 -6.89 -3.43
C LEU A 735 -15.60 -6.42 -2.52
N MET A 736 -14.97 -5.27 -2.83
CA MET A 736 -13.94 -4.68 -1.99
C MET A 736 -14.47 -4.27 -0.60
N HIS A 737 -15.66 -3.68 -0.55
CA HIS A 737 -16.34 -3.37 0.71
C HIS A 737 -16.52 -4.62 1.58
N ARG A 738 -16.97 -5.73 1.00
CA ARG A 738 -17.11 -7.03 1.69
C ARG A 738 -15.76 -7.58 2.18
N VAL A 739 -14.67 -7.35 1.46
CA VAL A 739 -13.31 -7.69 1.93
C VAL A 739 -12.99 -6.91 3.20
N GLY A 740 -13.20 -5.59 3.20
CA GLY A 740 -13.02 -4.76 4.38
C GLY A 740 -13.88 -5.18 5.58
N GLU A 741 -15.16 -5.55 5.35
CA GLU A 741 -16.03 -6.11 6.40
C GLU A 741 -15.47 -7.43 6.98
N MET A 742 -14.94 -8.32 6.14
CA MET A 742 -14.37 -9.59 6.60
C MET A 742 -13.09 -9.35 7.40
N ILE A 743 -12.21 -8.45 6.95
CA ILE A 743 -11.00 -8.07 7.70
C ILE A 743 -11.39 -7.47 9.07
N ALA A 744 -12.44 -6.63 9.11
CA ALA A 744 -12.97 -6.11 10.37
C ALA A 744 -13.43 -7.22 11.32
N ASN A 745 -14.12 -8.24 10.80
CA ASN A 745 -14.54 -9.40 11.57
C ASN A 745 -13.34 -10.21 12.11
N ASP A 746 -12.28 -10.36 11.31
CA ASP A 746 -11.02 -10.98 11.75
C ASP A 746 -10.40 -10.19 12.92
N CYS A 747 -10.34 -8.86 12.81
CA CYS A 747 -9.82 -7.96 13.83
C CYS A 747 -10.65 -8.01 15.12
N LEU A 748 -11.99 -7.94 15.03
CA LEU A 748 -12.90 -7.97 16.18
C LEU A 748 -12.76 -9.28 16.98
N ASP A 749 -12.66 -10.43 16.28
CA ASP A 749 -12.47 -11.72 16.94
C ASP A 749 -11.09 -11.81 17.62
N ALA A 750 -10.05 -11.26 17.00
CA ALA A 750 -8.68 -11.20 17.53
C ALA A 750 -8.48 -10.09 18.58
N LYS A 751 -9.51 -9.28 18.90
CA LYS A 751 -9.45 -8.10 19.79
C LYS A 751 -8.45 -7.05 19.32
N VAL A 752 -8.28 -6.90 18.00
CA VAL A 752 -7.54 -5.83 17.37
C VAL A 752 -8.51 -4.71 17.05
N SER A 753 -8.20 -3.49 17.46
CA SER A 753 -9.05 -2.31 17.25
C SER A 753 -8.49 -1.31 16.24
N CYS A 754 -7.28 -1.56 15.75
CA CYS A 754 -6.64 -0.74 14.73
C CYS A 754 -5.82 -1.63 13.79
N LEU A 755 -5.97 -1.43 12.48
CA LEU A 755 -5.26 -2.15 11.44
C LEU A 755 -4.19 -1.24 10.80
N TYR A 756 -2.91 -1.67 10.79
CA TYR A 756 -1.85 -1.03 10.01
C TYR A 756 -1.97 -1.45 8.54
N GLY A 757 -2.88 -0.81 7.88
CA GLY A 757 -3.32 -1.06 6.51
C GLY A 757 -4.61 -0.28 6.22
N PRO A 758 -5.09 -0.37 4.96
CA PRO A 758 -4.42 -0.95 3.78
C PRO A 758 -3.22 -0.14 3.30
N GLY A 759 -2.52 -0.63 2.28
CA GLY A 759 -1.45 0.10 1.60
C GLY A 759 -1.95 0.76 0.32
N ALA A 760 -1.49 1.97 -0.03
CA ALA A 760 -1.99 2.65 -1.23
C ALA A 760 -0.93 3.46 -2.00
N ASN A 761 0.34 3.14 -1.87
CA ASN A 761 1.33 3.79 -2.70
C ASN A 761 1.15 3.38 -4.18
N THR A 762 1.43 4.29 -5.08
CA THR A 762 1.28 4.05 -6.53
C THR A 762 2.31 3.04 -7.03
N HIS A 763 1.92 2.10 -7.90
CA HIS A 763 2.84 1.27 -8.69
C HIS A 763 3.57 2.16 -9.70
N ARG A 764 4.52 2.97 -9.24
CA ARG A 764 5.29 3.89 -10.08
C ARG A 764 6.09 3.14 -11.13
N THR A 765 6.62 1.97 -10.76
CA THR A 765 7.29 1.03 -11.66
C THR A 765 6.91 -0.41 -11.33
N PRO A 766 7.10 -1.35 -12.28
CA PRO A 766 6.95 -2.77 -11.98
C PRO A 766 7.87 -3.29 -10.87
N TYR A 767 8.99 -2.61 -10.59
CA TYR A 767 10.03 -3.11 -9.70
C TYR A 767 9.85 -2.74 -8.23
N GLY A 768 8.84 -1.96 -7.85
CA GLY A 768 8.54 -1.64 -6.47
C GLY A 768 8.35 -2.91 -5.62
N GLY A 769 9.16 -3.10 -4.57
CA GLY A 769 9.15 -4.33 -3.77
C GLY A 769 7.82 -4.64 -3.10
N ARG A 770 7.07 -3.60 -2.75
CA ARG A 770 5.79 -3.71 -2.03
C ARG A 770 4.55 -3.54 -2.91
N ASN A 771 4.66 -3.63 -4.24
CA ASN A 771 3.48 -3.54 -5.14
C ASN A 771 2.38 -4.55 -4.75
N PHE A 772 2.71 -5.69 -4.15
CA PHE A 772 1.74 -6.71 -3.71
C PHE A 772 0.75 -6.21 -2.65
N GLU A 773 1.09 -5.19 -1.88
CA GLU A 773 0.26 -4.58 -0.84
C GLU A 773 -0.20 -3.16 -1.22
N TYR A 774 -0.17 -2.83 -2.50
CA TYR A 774 -0.66 -1.59 -3.09
C TYR A 774 -1.61 -1.91 -4.24
N TYR A 775 -2.48 -0.96 -4.59
CA TYR A 775 -3.62 -1.25 -5.47
C TYR A 775 -3.29 -1.21 -6.96
N SER A 776 -2.56 -0.18 -7.47
CA SER A 776 -2.49 0.08 -8.91
C SER A 776 -1.45 1.14 -9.28
N GLU A 777 -1.11 1.22 -10.59
CA GLU A 777 -0.42 2.37 -11.20
C GLU A 777 -1.32 3.61 -11.32
N ASP A 778 -2.65 3.46 -11.19
CA ASP A 778 -3.61 4.56 -11.30
C ASP A 778 -4.15 4.98 -9.93
N GLY A 779 -3.84 6.22 -9.52
CA GLY A 779 -4.25 6.76 -8.23
C GLY A 779 -5.77 6.94 -8.06
N PHE A 780 -6.55 7.08 -9.16
CA PHE A 780 -8.00 7.15 -9.07
C PHE A 780 -8.60 5.77 -8.74
N LEU A 781 -8.21 4.72 -9.47
CA LEU A 781 -8.64 3.35 -9.18
C LEU A 781 -8.25 2.93 -7.76
N ALA A 782 -6.98 3.18 -7.38
CA ALA A 782 -6.49 2.91 -6.04
C ALA A 782 -7.33 3.62 -4.96
N GLY A 783 -7.60 4.91 -5.14
CA GLY A 783 -8.40 5.70 -4.19
C GLY A 783 -9.84 5.24 -4.05
N GLU A 784 -10.48 4.82 -5.14
CA GLU A 784 -11.85 4.30 -5.13
C GLU A 784 -11.95 2.95 -4.41
N MET A 785 -11.01 2.04 -4.65
CA MET A 785 -11.00 0.72 -4.01
C MET A 785 -10.59 0.83 -2.53
N ALA A 786 -9.57 1.63 -2.22
CA ALA A 786 -9.16 1.91 -0.85
C ALA A 786 -10.28 2.55 -0.01
N TYR A 787 -11.08 3.45 -0.61
CA TYR A 787 -12.21 4.06 0.09
C TYR A 787 -13.21 2.99 0.58
N GLU A 788 -13.54 2.01 -0.26
CA GLU A 788 -14.49 0.96 0.10
C GLU A 788 -13.97 0.09 1.25
N GLU A 789 -12.70 -0.31 1.20
CA GLU A 789 -12.08 -1.10 2.27
C GLU A 789 -11.98 -0.32 3.58
N VAL A 790 -11.44 0.90 3.53
CA VAL A 790 -11.29 1.76 4.70
C VAL A 790 -12.65 2.10 5.31
N ASN A 791 -13.65 2.43 4.49
CA ASN A 791 -15.00 2.74 4.95
C ASN A 791 -15.64 1.53 5.67
N ALA A 792 -15.47 0.32 5.14
CA ALA A 792 -15.98 -0.90 5.76
C ALA A 792 -15.30 -1.17 7.12
N LEU A 793 -13.98 -1.03 7.21
CA LEU A 793 -13.23 -1.17 8.47
C LEU A 793 -13.70 -0.18 9.54
N LEU A 794 -13.76 1.11 9.20
CA LEU A 794 -14.18 2.19 10.11
C LEU A 794 -15.62 2.03 10.59
N ASN A 795 -16.53 1.60 9.72
CA ASN A 795 -17.94 1.40 10.08
C ASN A 795 -18.15 0.18 10.98
N ASN A 796 -17.21 -0.77 10.98
CA ASN A 796 -17.19 -1.91 11.89
C ASN A 796 -16.31 -1.65 13.14
N GLY A 797 -15.88 -0.42 13.38
CA GLY A 797 -15.14 -0.01 14.57
C GLY A 797 -13.66 -0.40 14.57
N ILE A 798 -13.11 -0.76 13.42
CA ILE A 798 -11.68 -0.96 13.25
C ILE A 798 -11.07 0.32 12.69
N ASP A 799 -10.27 0.99 13.52
CA ASP A 799 -9.47 2.11 13.06
C ASP A 799 -8.44 1.64 12.03
N VAL A 800 -8.06 2.52 11.11
CA VAL A 800 -7.08 2.22 10.08
C VAL A 800 -5.86 3.12 10.23
N VAL A 801 -4.72 2.58 9.86
CA VAL A 801 -3.47 3.31 9.67
C VAL A 801 -3.06 3.13 8.22
N PHE A 802 -3.66 3.98 7.37
CA PHE A 802 -3.55 3.94 5.91
C PHE A 802 -2.12 4.29 5.49
N LYS A 803 -1.42 3.41 4.76
CA LYS A 803 0.04 3.48 4.64
C LYS A 803 0.53 3.34 3.20
N HIS A 804 1.75 3.79 2.91
CA HIS A 804 2.63 4.64 3.74
C HIS A 804 2.55 6.08 3.22
N PHE A 805 2.11 7.01 4.02
CA PHE A 805 1.80 8.38 3.59
C PHE A 805 3.05 9.27 3.62
N ALA A 806 3.61 9.63 2.47
CA ALA A 806 3.40 9.13 1.13
C ALA A 806 4.76 8.99 0.42
N LEU A 807 4.74 8.52 -0.83
CA LEU A 807 5.94 8.31 -1.65
C LEU A 807 6.82 7.13 -1.20
N ASN A 808 6.22 6.04 -0.73
CA ASN A 808 6.92 4.77 -0.50
C ASN A 808 6.72 3.81 -1.68
N ASP A 809 6.94 4.31 -2.89
CA ASP A 809 6.88 3.54 -4.14
C ASP A 809 8.21 2.88 -4.53
N SER A 810 9.23 3.00 -3.68
CA SER A 810 10.52 2.34 -3.75
C SER A 810 11.00 1.98 -2.35
N GLU A 811 11.57 0.79 -2.20
CA GLU A 811 12.13 0.29 -0.94
C GLU A 811 13.62 0.61 -0.78
N GLN A 812 14.33 0.89 -1.89
CA GLN A 812 15.75 1.19 -1.85
C GLN A 812 16.00 2.53 -1.14
N ASP A 813 16.87 2.53 -0.12
CA ASP A 813 17.22 3.71 0.68
C ASP A 813 16.02 4.48 1.27
N ARG A 814 14.86 3.82 1.45
CA ARG A 814 13.61 4.44 1.91
C ARG A 814 13.75 5.22 3.21
N LEU A 815 14.71 4.85 4.09
CA LEU A 815 14.97 5.53 5.37
C LEU A 815 15.57 6.92 5.15
N GLY A 816 14.74 7.90 4.78
CA GLY A 816 15.13 9.30 4.65
C GLY A 816 15.59 9.74 3.25
N GLN A 817 15.42 8.91 2.22
CA GLN A 817 15.60 9.31 0.83
C GLN A 817 14.74 10.53 0.48
N ALA A 818 15.32 11.51 -0.23
CA ALA A 818 14.61 12.69 -0.68
C ALA A 818 13.89 12.41 -2.02
N ALA A 819 12.57 12.56 -2.05
CA ALA A 819 11.76 12.53 -3.26
C ALA A 819 11.56 13.95 -3.79
N TRP A 820 11.90 14.18 -5.07
CA TRP A 820 11.77 15.46 -5.74
C TRP A 820 10.74 15.35 -6.87
N LEU A 821 9.66 16.13 -6.81
CA LEU A 821 8.54 16.07 -7.76
C LEU A 821 7.78 17.41 -7.81
N THR A 822 6.96 17.60 -8.86
CA THR A 822 6.04 18.74 -8.95
C THR A 822 4.81 18.53 -8.07
N GLU A 823 4.17 19.60 -7.63
CA GLU A 823 2.93 19.50 -6.85
C GLU A 823 1.77 18.89 -7.66
N GLN A 824 1.73 19.10 -8.98
CA GLN A 824 0.76 18.42 -9.85
C GLN A 824 0.92 16.88 -9.77
N ALA A 825 2.13 16.38 -9.95
CA ALA A 825 2.39 14.94 -9.85
C ALA A 825 2.06 14.40 -8.45
N ALA A 826 2.42 15.15 -7.42
CA ALA A 826 2.08 14.79 -6.04
C ALA A 826 0.57 14.60 -5.85
N ARG A 827 -0.25 15.58 -6.28
CA ARG A 827 -1.70 15.58 -6.04
C ARG A 827 -2.49 14.64 -6.94
N GLU A 828 -2.12 14.53 -8.22
CA GLU A 828 -2.88 13.78 -9.22
C GLU A 828 -2.49 12.29 -9.32
N ILE A 829 -1.29 11.91 -8.83
CA ILE A 829 -0.78 10.53 -8.89
C ILE A 829 -0.65 9.95 -7.47
N TYR A 830 0.25 10.50 -6.65
CA TYR A 830 0.69 9.86 -5.41
C TYR A 830 -0.26 10.09 -4.22
N LEU A 831 -0.79 11.30 -4.07
CA LEU A 831 -1.76 11.63 -3.02
C LEU A 831 -3.20 11.23 -3.41
N LYS A 832 -3.49 11.11 -4.71
CA LYS A 832 -4.82 10.74 -5.21
C LYS A 832 -5.30 9.40 -4.65
N ALA A 833 -4.40 8.43 -4.51
CA ALA A 833 -4.70 7.11 -3.96
C ALA A 833 -5.17 7.15 -2.49
N PHE A 834 -4.74 8.16 -1.73
CA PHE A 834 -5.10 8.34 -0.32
C PHE A 834 -6.31 9.27 -0.12
N GLN A 835 -6.51 10.21 -1.05
CA GLN A 835 -7.40 11.35 -0.85
C GLN A 835 -8.80 10.94 -0.46
N LYS A 836 -9.48 10.14 -1.26
CA LYS A 836 -10.91 9.83 -1.05
C LYS A 836 -11.16 9.15 0.30
N ALA A 837 -10.34 8.17 0.65
CA ALA A 837 -10.48 7.46 1.93
C ALA A 837 -10.29 8.36 3.15
N LEU A 838 -9.40 9.37 3.07
CA LEU A 838 -9.10 10.27 4.19
C LEU A 838 -9.97 11.52 4.22
N GLU A 839 -10.49 11.97 3.08
CA GLU A 839 -11.34 13.16 2.96
C GLU A 839 -12.83 12.83 3.20
N GLU A 840 -13.32 11.66 2.74
CA GLU A 840 -14.76 11.37 2.70
C GLU A 840 -15.29 10.51 3.86
N ASN A 841 -14.44 10.15 4.85
CA ASN A 841 -14.82 9.35 6.02
C ASN A 841 -15.09 10.19 7.29
N ASN A 842 -15.60 11.42 7.14
CA ASN A 842 -15.96 12.31 8.26
C ASN A 842 -14.79 12.57 9.22
N GLY A 843 -13.60 12.78 8.71
CA GLY A 843 -12.40 13.03 9.49
C GLY A 843 -11.80 11.79 10.17
N ARG A 844 -12.37 10.60 9.98
CA ARG A 844 -11.84 9.32 10.48
C ARG A 844 -10.85 8.71 9.50
N GLY A 845 -10.10 7.72 9.98
CA GLY A 845 -9.04 7.03 9.24
C GLY A 845 -7.68 7.70 9.45
N GLY A 846 -6.81 7.05 10.21
CA GLY A 846 -5.44 7.49 10.47
C GLY A 846 -4.50 7.18 9.31
N ILE A 847 -3.25 7.60 9.45
CA ILE A 847 -2.18 7.29 8.48
C ILE A 847 -0.91 6.81 9.18
N MET A 848 -0.11 6.04 8.45
CA MET A 848 1.30 5.78 8.79
C MET A 848 2.19 6.63 7.90
N THR A 849 3.06 7.43 8.51
CA THR A 849 3.99 8.28 7.74
C THR A 849 5.03 7.41 7.05
N ALA A 850 5.31 7.68 5.78
CA ALA A 850 6.44 7.05 5.10
C ALA A 850 7.78 7.51 5.69
N TYR A 851 8.83 6.74 5.50
CA TYR A 851 10.20 7.13 5.84
C TYR A 851 10.78 8.22 4.92
N THR A 852 10.22 8.39 3.73
CA THR A 852 10.70 9.29 2.69
C THR A 852 10.59 10.77 3.07
N ARG A 853 11.43 11.60 2.43
CA ARG A 853 11.39 13.06 2.51
C ARG A 853 10.76 13.63 1.26
N TRP A 854 9.97 14.67 1.42
CA TRP A 854 9.49 15.55 0.37
C TRP A 854 10.54 16.65 0.17
N GLY A 855 11.36 16.56 -0.88
CA GLY A 855 12.55 17.36 -0.99
C GLY A 855 13.47 17.15 0.22
N THR A 856 13.59 18.16 1.08
CA THR A 856 14.44 18.10 2.28
C THR A 856 13.70 17.70 3.57
N THR A 857 12.35 17.62 3.53
CA THR A 857 11.53 17.51 4.73
C THR A 857 10.91 16.14 4.84
N TRP A 858 11.24 15.39 5.91
CA TRP A 858 10.61 14.09 6.15
C TRP A 858 9.08 14.23 6.28
N SER A 859 8.33 13.22 5.78
CA SER A 859 6.86 13.21 5.77
C SER A 859 6.26 13.59 7.12
N GLY A 860 6.71 13.01 8.22
CA GLY A 860 6.11 13.19 9.56
C GLY A 860 6.30 14.58 10.19
N TYR A 861 7.26 15.38 9.76
CA TYR A 861 7.34 16.79 10.19
C TYR A 861 7.18 17.80 9.05
N ASN A 862 6.61 17.35 7.93
CA ASN A 862 6.21 18.23 6.84
C ASN A 862 4.86 18.87 7.15
N GLN A 863 4.90 20.05 7.79
CA GLN A 863 3.69 20.73 8.25
C GLN A 863 2.72 21.08 7.11
N ASN A 864 3.22 21.39 5.91
CA ASN A 864 2.38 21.69 4.75
C ASN A 864 1.62 20.44 4.28
N LEU A 865 2.26 19.27 4.30
CA LEU A 865 1.63 18.00 3.98
C LEU A 865 0.62 17.59 5.06
N MET A 866 1.05 17.60 6.32
CA MET A 866 0.28 17.03 7.44
C MET A 866 -0.81 17.99 7.93
N SER A 867 -0.45 19.23 8.26
CA SER A 867 -1.41 20.23 8.71
C SER A 867 -2.12 20.95 7.57
N GLY A 868 -1.41 21.22 6.46
CA GLY A 868 -1.97 21.90 5.29
C GLY A 868 -2.94 21.02 4.50
N ILE A 869 -2.45 19.88 3.99
CA ILE A 869 -3.27 18.99 3.14
C ILE A 869 -4.17 18.10 4.00
N LEU A 870 -3.61 17.22 4.86
CA LEU A 870 -4.41 16.22 5.59
C LEU A 870 -5.41 16.85 6.56
N ARG A 871 -4.95 17.71 7.50
CA ARG A 871 -5.82 18.35 8.49
C ARG A 871 -6.67 19.45 7.88
N GLY A 872 -6.05 20.29 7.03
CA GLY A 872 -6.68 21.47 6.44
C GLY A 872 -7.59 21.12 5.26
N GLU A 873 -6.98 20.76 4.11
CA GLU A 873 -7.76 20.56 2.89
C GLU A 873 -8.68 19.33 2.98
N TRP A 874 -8.21 18.21 3.54
CA TRP A 874 -9.02 16.98 3.65
C TRP A 874 -9.82 16.86 4.96
N GLY A 875 -9.58 17.77 5.92
CA GLY A 875 -10.36 17.84 7.16
C GLY A 875 -10.20 16.63 8.09
N ASN A 876 -9.13 15.85 7.92
CA ASN A 876 -8.92 14.64 8.71
C ASN A 876 -8.61 14.95 10.18
N LYS A 877 -9.26 14.25 11.11
CA LYS A 877 -9.16 14.43 12.56
C LYS A 877 -8.58 13.22 13.29
N ALA A 878 -8.26 12.13 12.55
CA ALA A 878 -7.79 10.89 13.14
C ALA A 878 -6.33 10.98 13.63
N MET A 879 -5.88 9.94 14.29
CA MET A 879 -4.48 9.78 14.71
C MET A 879 -3.54 9.57 13.53
N TYR A 880 -2.28 9.98 13.68
CA TYR A 880 -1.20 9.69 12.72
C TYR A 880 -0.03 9.04 13.46
N ILE A 881 0.45 7.91 12.92
CA ILE A 881 1.56 7.17 13.52
C ILE A 881 2.77 7.18 12.58
N THR A 882 3.97 7.03 13.12
CA THR A 882 5.16 6.80 12.31
C THR A 882 5.15 5.39 11.74
N ASP A 883 5.89 5.16 10.63
CA ASP A 883 6.43 3.84 10.36
C ASP A 883 7.41 3.46 11.49
N ASN A 884 7.78 2.17 11.58
CA ASN A 884 8.48 1.62 12.72
C ASN A 884 9.82 2.31 13.00
N ILE A 885 10.06 2.73 14.24
CA ILE A 885 11.31 3.35 14.67
C ILE A 885 12.34 2.26 15.03
N LEU A 886 13.06 1.80 14.01
CA LEU A 886 14.17 0.86 14.13
C LEU A 886 15.51 1.57 14.44
N THR A 887 15.61 2.84 14.05
CA THR A 887 16.81 3.67 14.23
C THR A 887 16.36 5.12 14.38
N GLU A 888 17.24 5.97 14.88
CA GLU A 888 16.98 7.41 14.96
C GLU A 888 16.94 8.03 13.57
N TYR A 889 15.75 8.43 13.09
CA TYR A 889 15.55 9.08 11.79
C TYR A 889 14.64 10.31 11.86
N CYS A 890 14.00 10.56 13.00
CA CYS A 890 13.10 11.68 13.19
C CYS A 890 13.30 12.35 14.56
N ASP A 891 12.93 13.62 14.66
CA ASP A 891 12.81 14.41 15.87
C ASP A 891 11.35 14.39 16.34
N ALA A 892 11.09 13.76 17.47
CA ALA A 892 9.73 13.56 17.96
C ALA A 892 9.04 14.88 18.34
N SER A 893 9.76 15.79 18.97
CA SER A 893 9.25 17.12 19.35
C SER A 893 8.85 17.94 18.11
N ALA A 894 9.67 17.92 17.06
CA ALA A 894 9.36 18.57 15.79
C ALA A 894 8.15 17.94 15.08
N ALA A 895 8.07 16.61 15.06
CA ALA A 895 6.98 15.87 14.41
C ALA A 895 5.61 16.15 15.05
N ILE A 896 5.55 16.19 16.39
CA ILE A 896 4.33 16.52 17.14
C ILE A 896 3.89 17.97 16.84
N VAL A 897 4.83 18.94 16.90
CA VAL A 897 4.51 20.36 16.65
C VAL A 897 4.08 20.61 15.21
N ALA A 898 4.65 19.90 14.25
CA ALA A 898 4.21 19.96 12.85
C ALA A 898 2.78 19.40 12.60
N GLY A 899 2.17 18.77 13.62
CA GLY A 899 0.84 18.13 13.49
C GLY A 899 0.85 16.85 12.67
N GLY A 900 2.03 16.33 12.36
CA GLY A 900 2.22 15.20 11.46
C GLY A 900 2.26 13.84 12.13
N VAL A 901 2.46 13.80 13.44
CA VAL A 901 2.51 12.56 14.21
C VAL A 901 1.77 12.77 15.53
N THR A 902 0.92 11.85 15.90
CA THR A 902 0.20 11.85 17.19
C THR A 902 0.63 10.71 18.09
N CYS A 903 1.28 9.69 17.53
CA CYS A 903 1.96 8.62 18.27
C CYS A 903 3.07 8.01 17.41
N PHE A 904 4.01 7.31 18.07
CA PHE A 904 5.21 6.77 17.44
C PHE A 904 5.21 5.25 17.55
N ASP A 905 5.30 4.54 16.41
CA ASP A 905 5.47 3.08 16.38
C ASP A 905 6.93 2.75 16.72
N ALA A 906 7.25 2.77 18.01
CA ALA A 906 8.61 2.78 18.53
C ALA A 906 9.07 1.39 18.97
N MET A 907 9.70 0.63 18.08
CA MET A 907 10.46 -0.56 18.47
C MET A 907 11.64 -0.19 19.37
N MET A 908 12.20 1.01 19.17
CA MET A 908 13.28 1.61 19.92
C MET A 908 12.83 2.89 20.62
N SER A 909 13.29 3.15 21.83
CA SER A 909 12.82 4.25 22.69
C SER A 909 13.23 5.67 22.28
N TYR A 910 13.76 5.90 21.10
CA TYR A 910 14.30 7.21 20.69
C TYR A 910 13.27 8.34 20.79
N ALA A 911 12.05 8.13 20.32
CA ALA A 911 11.01 9.15 20.37
C ALA A 911 10.59 9.48 21.82
N LEU A 912 10.45 8.46 22.66
CA LEU A 912 10.17 8.62 24.09
C LEU A 912 11.30 9.39 24.81
N ASP A 913 12.56 9.08 24.50
CA ASP A 913 13.71 9.72 25.11
C ASP A 913 13.82 11.19 24.68
N ASP A 914 13.53 11.52 23.43
CA ASP A 914 13.47 12.89 22.93
C ASP A 914 12.37 13.70 23.62
N LEU A 915 11.13 13.18 23.70
CA LEU A 915 10.03 13.84 24.40
C LEU A 915 10.33 14.03 25.88
N LYS A 916 10.92 13.03 26.56
CA LYS A 916 11.35 13.16 27.97
C LYS A 916 12.42 14.25 28.15
N ALA A 917 13.34 14.39 27.21
CA ALA A 917 14.35 15.44 27.24
C ALA A 917 13.75 16.83 27.09
N THR A 918 12.71 16.98 26.27
CA THR A 918 12.08 18.27 25.96
C THR A 918 11.04 18.71 26.99
N VAL A 919 10.23 17.77 27.50
CA VAL A 919 9.09 18.11 28.38
C VAL A 919 9.11 17.41 29.76
N GLY A 920 10.00 16.43 29.98
CA GLY A 920 10.04 15.67 31.25
C GLY A 920 10.81 16.34 32.40
N GLY A 921 11.42 17.52 32.19
CA GLY A 921 12.23 18.23 33.16
C GLY A 921 11.46 19.23 34.05
N GLU A 922 12.20 20.04 34.84
CA GLU A 922 11.62 21.09 35.68
C GLU A 922 11.06 22.26 34.85
N ASN A 923 11.50 22.43 33.61
CA ASN A 923 11.07 23.51 32.71
C ASN A 923 10.67 22.90 31.34
N PRO A 924 9.50 22.28 31.27
CA PRO A 924 9.00 21.70 30.00
C PRO A 924 8.77 22.80 28.95
N ASP A 925 9.05 22.49 27.68
CA ASP A 925 8.74 23.41 26.58
C ASP A 925 7.21 23.48 26.36
N PRO A 926 6.57 24.63 26.61
CA PRO A 926 5.11 24.75 26.55
C PRO A 926 4.54 24.50 25.16
N VAL A 927 5.29 24.79 24.10
CA VAL A 927 4.84 24.57 22.71
C VAL A 927 4.70 23.06 22.46
N VAL A 928 5.71 22.29 22.85
CA VAL A 928 5.66 20.83 22.71
C VAL A 928 4.58 20.20 23.61
N VAL A 929 4.38 20.73 24.83
CA VAL A 929 3.32 20.24 25.74
C VAL A 929 1.93 20.48 25.12
N ASN A 930 1.66 21.67 24.55
CA ASN A 930 0.37 21.92 23.88
C ASN A 930 0.19 21.03 22.64
N ALA A 931 1.25 20.85 21.86
CA ALA A 931 1.21 19.93 20.72
C ALA A 931 0.94 18.47 21.13
N LEU A 932 1.47 18.02 22.27
CA LEU A 932 1.16 16.72 22.84
C LEU A 932 -0.30 16.60 23.31
N VAL A 933 -0.88 17.66 23.87
CA VAL A 933 -2.32 17.71 24.22
C VAL A 933 -3.16 17.57 22.95
N GLU A 934 -2.82 18.27 21.88
CA GLU A 934 -3.52 18.15 20.59
C GLU A 934 -3.35 16.76 19.97
N ALA A 935 -2.14 16.18 20.03
CA ALA A 935 -1.89 14.82 19.58
C ALA A 935 -2.74 13.79 20.37
N MET A 936 -2.84 13.96 21.67
CA MET A 936 -3.69 13.10 22.51
C MET A 936 -5.19 13.29 22.20
N HIS A 937 -5.62 14.50 21.85
CA HIS A 937 -7.00 14.74 21.38
C HIS A 937 -7.31 13.88 20.14
N HIS A 938 -6.46 13.91 19.12
CA HIS A 938 -6.61 13.06 17.94
C HIS A 938 -6.63 11.56 18.27
N ASN A 939 -5.77 11.13 19.20
CA ASN A 939 -5.72 9.73 19.64
C ASN A 939 -7.00 9.32 20.37
N LEU A 940 -7.51 10.15 21.28
CA LEU A 940 -8.74 9.88 22.03
C LEU A 940 -9.98 9.93 21.13
N TYR A 941 -10.02 10.85 20.17
CA TYR A 941 -11.09 10.92 19.18
C TYR A 941 -11.13 9.66 18.29
N THR A 942 -9.97 9.12 17.94
CA THR A 942 -9.86 7.86 17.23
C THR A 942 -10.31 6.68 18.10
N ILE A 943 -9.87 6.61 19.36
CA ILE A 943 -10.23 5.53 20.29
C ILE A 943 -11.73 5.49 20.54
N ILE A 944 -12.38 6.65 20.79
CA ILE A 944 -13.82 6.68 21.10
C ILE A 944 -14.69 6.14 19.96
N ASN A 945 -14.22 6.25 18.73
CA ASN A 945 -14.91 5.78 17.52
C ASN A 945 -14.52 4.35 17.11
N SER A 946 -13.78 3.62 17.94
CA SER A 946 -13.28 2.28 17.64
C SER A 946 -13.77 1.19 18.60
N ALA A 947 -13.52 -0.07 18.22
CA ALA A 947 -13.79 -1.24 19.04
C ALA A 947 -12.96 -1.29 20.35
N ALA A 948 -11.97 -0.43 20.52
CA ALA A 948 -11.25 -0.26 21.78
C ALA A 948 -12.22 0.11 22.93
N MET A 949 -13.31 0.82 22.64
CA MET A 949 -14.35 1.20 23.60
C MET A 949 -15.35 0.07 23.93
N ASN A 950 -15.22 -1.12 23.35
CA ASN A 950 -16.10 -2.24 23.71
C ASN A 950 -15.97 -2.59 25.21
N GLY A 951 -17.10 -2.69 25.88
CA GLY A 951 -17.17 -2.97 27.32
C GLY A 951 -16.96 -1.76 28.23
N VAL A 952 -16.63 -0.58 27.69
CA VAL A 952 -16.47 0.65 28.48
C VAL A 952 -17.83 1.34 28.65
N GLY A 953 -18.37 1.26 29.86
CA GLY A 953 -19.59 1.91 30.30
C GLY A 953 -19.32 2.96 31.39
N PRO A 954 -20.37 3.59 31.96
CA PRO A 954 -20.23 4.69 32.92
C PRO A 954 -19.53 4.30 34.24
N ASP A 955 -19.59 3.03 34.64
CA ASP A 955 -19.00 2.52 35.89
C ASP A 955 -17.71 1.68 35.63
N THR A 956 -17.27 1.57 34.37
CA THR A 956 -16.06 0.82 34.00
C THR A 956 -14.82 1.61 34.41
N VAL A 957 -13.81 0.92 34.93
CA VAL A 957 -12.50 1.51 35.26
C VAL A 957 -11.42 0.87 34.40
N VAL A 958 -10.71 1.69 33.67
CA VAL A 958 -9.55 1.25 32.84
C VAL A 958 -8.30 1.21 33.75
N VAL A 959 -7.70 0.04 33.86
CA VAL A 959 -6.49 -0.19 34.66
C VAL A 959 -5.34 -0.54 33.70
N ALA A 960 -4.31 0.29 33.68
CA ALA A 960 -3.09 0.01 32.90
C ALA A 960 -2.31 -1.16 33.57
N ILE A 961 -1.90 -2.12 32.74
CA ILE A 961 -1.06 -3.25 33.17
C ILE A 961 0.36 -2.96 32.66
N ASN A 962 1.27 -2.72 33.62
CA ASN A 962 2.69 -2.67 33.28
C ASN A 962 3.28 -4.08 33.51
N PRO A 963 3.80 -4.78 32.48
CA PRO A 963 4.43 -6.09 32.62
C PRO A 963 5.65 -6.09 33.57
N GLY A 964 6.18 -4.92 33.94
CA GLY A 964 7.26 -4.76 34.92
C GLY A 964 8.56 -5.46 34.58
N ILE A 965 8.81 -5.75 33.31
CA ILE A 965 9.95 -6.56 32.85
C ILE A 965 11.26 -5.80 33.03
N VAL A 966 11.28 -4.52 32.65
CA VAL A 966 12.45 -3.66 32.79
C VAL A 966 12.79 -3.48 34.26
N ASP A 967 11.83 -3.21 35.10
CA ASP A 967 12.01 -3.06 36.52
C ASP A 967 12.47 -4.37 37.17
N THR A 968 11.87 -5.49 36.78
CA THR A 968 12.28 -6.83 37.26
C THR A 968 13.74 -7.15 36.86
N ALA A 969 14.13 -6.86 35.63
CA ALA A 969 15.50 -7.06 35.16
C ALA A 969 16.49 -6.13 35.89
N LEU A 970 16.10 -4.87 36.11
CA LEU A 970 16.90 -3.90 36.87
C LEU A 970 17.07 -4.32 38.35
N TYR A 971 15.99 -4.70 39.03
CA TYR A 971 16.04 -5.20 40.42
C TYR A 971 16.89 -6.46 40.53
N ALA A 972 16.73 -7.41 39.62
CA ALA A 972 17.57 -8.61 39.56
C ALA A 972 19.06 -8.25 39.42
N THR A 973 19.37 -7.29 38.56
CA THR A 973 20.77 -6.80 38.32
C THR A 973 21.34 -6.16 39.60
N ILE A 974 20.57 -5.29 40.25
CA ILE A 974 20.99 -4.65 41.52
C ILE A 974 21.24 -5.71 42.62
N VAL A 975 20.32 -6.67 42.78
CA VAL A 975 20.46 -7.75 43.75
C VAL A 975 21.71 -8.60 43.48
N LEU A 976 21.95 -8.97 42.22
CA LEU A 976 23.18 -9.71 41.84
C LEU A 976 24.45 -8.90 42.14
N GLY A 977 24.44 -7.60 41.85
CA GLY A 977 25.54 -6.70 42.11
C GLY A 977 25.84 -6.59 43.62
N VAL A 978 24.82 -6.33 44.41
CA VAL A 978 24.94 -6.20 45.90
C VAL A 978 25.40 -7.51 46.52
N LEU A 979 24.80 -8.63 46.18
CA LEU A 979 25.17 -9.95 46.74
C LEU A 979 26.56 -10.41 46.26
N GLY A 980 26.88 -10.18 44.97
CA GLY A 980 28.14 -10.56 44.38
C GLY A 980 29.31 -9.74 44.91
N ILE A 981 29.24 -8.41 44.84
CA ILE A 981 30.27 -7.49 45.31
C ILE A 981 30.39 -7.55 46.81
N GLY A 982 29.29 -7.51 47.54
CA GLY A 982 29.27 -7.64 49.01
C GLY A 982 29.91 -8.94 49.48
N GLY A 983 29.56 -10.05 48.85
CA GLY A 983 30.15 -11.35 49.12
C GLY A 983 31.65 -11.38 48.84
N CYS A 984 32.12 -10.78 47.74
CA CYS A 984 33.54 -10.67 47.41
C CYS A 984 34.30 -9.87 48.49
N ILE A 985 33.74 -8.79 49.02
CA ILE A 985 34.34 -7.98 50.09
C ILE A 985 34.41 -8.79 51.37
N VAL A 986 33.33 -9.43 51.83
CA VAL A 986 33.26 -10.20 53.04
C VAL A 986 34.19 -11.41 53.05
N PHE A 987 34.30 -12.09 51.92
CA PHE A 987 35.12 -13.30 51.80
C PHE A 987 36.56 -13.05 51.25
N ARG A 988 36.94 -11.78 51.08
CA ARG A 988 38.33 -11.41 50.72
C ARG A 988 39.32 -11.93 51.72
N LYS A 989 40.39 -12.57 51.28
CA LYS A 989 41.53 -12.94 52.19
C LYS A 989 42.22 -11.66 52.67
N LYS A 990 42.23 -11.42 54.00
CA LYS A 990 43.15 -10.45 54.57
C LYS A 990 44.57 -10.94 54.22
N LYS A 991 45.33 -10.16 53.43
CA LYS A 991 46.78 -10.37 53.35
C LYS A 991 47.32 -10.16 54.77
N ARG A 992 47.91 -11.22 55.43
CA ARG A 992 48.76 -11.09 56.57
C ARG A 992 50.11 -10.74 56.07
#